data_bed05a0acd97a52962c77682bd325fcf
#
_entry.id   bed05a0acd97a52962c77682bd325fcf
#
_cell.length_a   1.000
_cell.length_b   1.000
_cell.length_c   1.000
_cell.angle_alpha   90.00
_cell.angle_beta   90.00
_cell.angle_gamma   90.00
#
_symmetry.space_group_name_H-M   'P 1'
#
loop_
_entity.id
_entity.type
_entity.pdbx_description
1 polymer ?
#
loop_
_entity_poly.entity_id
_entity_poly.type
_entity_poly.pdbx_seq_one_letter_code
_entity_poly.pdbx_strand_id
1 'polypeptide(L)'
;MTAYWPFIVIGIFTGGLYGLAAMGMVLTYKTVGVFNFAYGAIAMFCAFTYWQLHDQWGISAWLAMPILFLVVAPVIGVILEGLFRPLSGAAIEVVIVVSLGVLAALSAAAGLIWPQDEHLQAIFPISTFRLGSTLHVGYDQLGTLLISLSMAAVLWGLLRHTRFGTQTRAVVDNPDLSDMIGVHGDNVRRVAWILSTVFAALVGILISPSQGLDVNQLVLVVIYAFAPAVLGILFGLPAAYLGGLGLGIAVSLMSKWSNSGTVSNFEAALPYLLLFILLVAFGTRLKSAGSGAVAQRLSALRSAETVQRLRWSVGSLRIPQGLAIGLGGFVLALLVPVAFPGPNLDFLTQGFIYAVIALTVVVLTGWAGQISLAQFSFVGVGAFTAGHLAGAHGQHFLFAVVMGMLFAAPLGIIVGLVSLRLSGLYLALATLAFALVMDNIVFNRSDVSGGQTGITVPRPHFFGMSFTGRAAMYELAVVVFALIAIVAYALRQGPIGRRLHIVRDSPLAASTLGVNLTVTKIVVFVVGAMVAALGGSLYGAWQQAITPQDFMWSASLALLLVVVLGGRSLISGAVIAGVVYVIPLLPQIPTKVKELIPLLVALGVIGLAQEPEGTVALARRQTRYVLGVLRPLPRRTHREHIGADPAARAGVRAGKVVPGHVR
;
A
#
# COMPACT_ATOMS: atom_id res chain seq x y z
N MET A 1 -7.11 -43.55 3.07
CA MET A 1 -6.11 -42.70 3.76
C MET A 1 -4.80 -42.52 2.97
N THR A 2 -4.30 -43.53 2.27
CA THR A 2 -3.04 -43.48 1.50
C THR A 2 -3.00 -42.42 0.40
N ALA A 3 -4.13 -42.02 -0.17
CA ALA A 3 -4.21 -41.03 -1.26
C ALA A 3 -4.00 -39.54 -0.83
N TYR A 4 -3.91 -39.26 0.48
CA TYR A 4 -3.71 -37.89 1.01
C TYR A 4 -2.30 -37.65 1.51
N TRP A 5 -1.53 -38.69 1.79
CA TRP A 5 -0.17 -38.56 2.33
C TRP A 5 0.78 -37.72 1.48
N PRO A 6 0.80 -37.87 0.14
CA PRO A 6 1.67 -37.03 -0.69
C PRO A 6 1.39 -35.54 -0.50
N PHE A 7 0.12 -35.16 -0.47
CA PHE A 7 -0.29 -33.76 -0.31
C PHE A 7 0.05 -33.20 1.08
N ILE A 8 -0.12 -34.00 2.14
CA ILE A 8 0.26 -33.60 3.50
C ILE A 8 1.78 -33.35 3.57
N VAL A 9 2.58 -34.26 3.01
CA VAL A 9 4.04 -34.15 3.04
C VAL A 9 4.51 -32.93 2.25
N ILE A 10 4.02 -32.73 1.04
CA ILE A 10 4.31 -31.52 0.24
C ILE A 10 3.88 -30.26 0.99
N GLY A 11 2.69 -30.28 1.60
CA GLY A 11 2.18 -29.17 2.39
C GLY A 11 3.04 -28.82 3.62
N ILE A 12 3.68 -29.82 4.26
CA ILE A 12 4.61 -29.58 5.36
C ILE A 12 5.88 -28.85 4.84
N PHE A 13 6.40 -29.23 3.69
CA PHE A 13 7.58 -28.59 3.12
C PHE A 13 7.31 -27.12 2.76
N THR A 14 6.27 -26.86 2.00
CA THR A 14 5.88 -25.48 1.62
C THR A 14 5.43 -24.66 2.83
N GLY A 15 4.70 -25.29 3.74
CA GLY A 15 4.25 -24.67 4.99
C GLY A 15 5.39 -24.28 5.92
N GLY A 16 6.50 -25.03 5.94
CA GLY A 16 7.70 -24.68 6.68
C GLY A 16 8.31 -23.35 6.20
N LEU A 17 8.31 -23.11 4.88
CA LEU A 17 8.75 -21.83 4.30
C LEU A 17 7.83 -20.67 4.67
N TYR A 18 6.51 -20.87 4.57
CA TYR A 18 5.55 -19.83 4.97
C TYR A 18 5.67 -19.49 6.47
N GLY A 19 5.90 -20.53 7.30
CA GLY A 19 6.14 -20.34 8.73
C GLY A 19 7.42 -19.57 9.03
N LEU A 20 8.52 -19.87 8.33
CA LEU A 20 9.78 -19.17 8.47
C LEU A 20 9.67 -17.70 8.05
N ALA A 21 9.02 -17.43 6.91
CA ALA A 21 8.74 -16.07 6.45
C ALA A 21 7.89 -15.30 7.47
N ALA A 22 6.84 -15.93 7.99
CA ALA A 22 5.98 -15.35 9.01
C ALA A 22 6.75 -14.99 10.29
N MET A 23 7.67 -15.85 10.75
CA MET A 23 8.50 -15.55 11.92
C MET A 23 9.41 -14.33 11.72
N GLY A 24 10.02 -14.19 10.54
CA GLY A 24 10.83 -13.02 10.18
C GLY A 24 10.01 -11.71 10.18
N MET A 25 8.78 -11.74 9.67
CA MET A 25 7.87 -10.59 9.70
C MET A 25 7.40 -10.26 11.12
N VAL A 26 7.08 -11.27 11.94
CA VAL A 26 6.66 -11.09 13.33
C VAL A 26 7.78 -10.50 14.16
N LEU A 27 9.04 -10.84 13.86
CA LEU A 27 10.20 -10.25 14.52
C LEU A 27 10.24 -8.73 14.34
N THR A 28 10.18 -8.23 13.11
CA THR A 28 10.17 -6.78 12.84
C THR A 28 8.94 -6.10 13.43
N TYR A 29 7.77 -6.71 13.27
CA TYR A 29 6.55 -6.13 13.84
C TYR A 29 6.62 -5.99 15.36
N LYS A 30 7.08 -7.02 16.09
CA LYS A 30 7.17 -6.98 17.56
C LYS A 30 8.27 -6.05 18.06
N THR A 31 9.37 -5.87 17.31
CA THR A 31 10.50 -5.05 17.76
C THR A 31 10.40 -3.59 17.35
N VAL A 32 9.83 -3.31 16.18
CA VAL A 32 9.81 -1.96 15.58
C VAL A 32 8.39 -1.39 15.50
N GLY A 33 7.36 -2.24 15.66
CA GLY A 33 5.96 -1.85 15.48
C GLY A 33 5.56 -1.71 14.00
N VAL A 34 6.44 -2.03 13.08
CA VAL A 34 6.25 -1.90 11.63
C VAL A 34 6.07 -3.28 11.01
N PHE A 35 4.96 -3.47 10.32
CA PHE A 35 4.77 -4.63 9.47
C PHE A 35 5.44 -4.37 8.12
N ASN A 36 6.42 -5.19 7.77
CA ASN A 36 7.22 -5.00 6.58
C ASN A 36 6.52 -5.60 5.34
N PHE A 37 5.79 -4.77 4.58
CA PHE A 37 5.21 -5.20 3.30
C PHE A 37 6.26 -5.53 2.23
N ALA A 38 7.46 -4.93 2.34
CA ALA A 38 8.55 -5.18 1.42
C ALA A 38 9.27 -6.50 1.65
N TYR A 39 8.86 -7.31 2.65
CA TYR A 39 9.54 -8.55 3.00
C TYR A 39 9.69 -9.50 1.80
N GLY A 40 8.63 -9.63 0.98
CA GLY A 40 8.65 -10.43 -0.25
C GLY A 40 9.62 -9.89 -1.30
N ALA A 41 9.63 -8.56 -1.47
CA ALA A 41 10.57 -7.93 -2.41
C ALA A 41 12.03 -8.05 -1.95
N ILE A 42 12.29 -8.04 -0.64
CA ILE A 42 13.62 -8.29 -0.09
C ILE A 42 14.04 -9.75 -0.34
N ALA A 43 13.15 -10.71 -0.10
CA ALA A 43 13.38 -12.13 -0.35
C ALA A 43 13.69 -12.37 -1.84
N MET A 44 12.90 -11.80 -2.73
CA MET A 44 13.08 -11.84 -4.18
C MET A 44 14.42 -11.23 -4.59
N PHE A 45 14.72 -10.01 -4.14
CA PHE A 45 15.98 -9.32 -4.49
C PHE A 45 17.21 -10.11 -4.03
N CYS A 46 17.16 -10.71 -2.85
CA CYS A 46 18.24 -11.58 -2.34
C CYS A 46 18.37 -12.87 -3.15
N ALA A 47 17.25 -13.47 -3.60
CA ALA A 47 17.28 -14.67 -4.44
C ALA A 47 17.93 -14.38 -5.81
N PHE A 48 17.54 -13.28 -6.46
CA PHE A 48 18.19 -12.83 -7.70
C PHE A 48 19.66 -12.49 -7.52
N THR A 49 20.03 -11.86 -6.39
CA THR A 49 21.44 -11.57 -6.07
C THR A 49 22.25 -12.86 -5.92
N TYR A 50 21.69 -13.88 -5.26
CA TYR A 50 22.37 -15.18 -5.14
C TYR A 50 22.55 -15.84 -6.51
N TRP A 51 21.50 -15.83 -7.35
CA TRP A 51 21.58 -16.33 -8.73
C TRP A 51 22.67 -15.60 -9.54
N GLN A 52 22.74 -14.26 -9.42
CA GLN A 52 23.77 -13.47 -10.09
C GLN A 52 25.19 -13.87 -9.63
N LEU A 53 25.39 -14.08 -8.34
CA LEU A 53 26.70 -14.45 -7.79
C LEU A 53 27.09 -15.88 -8.20
N HIS A 54 26.16 -16.84 -8.07
CA HIS A 54 26.44 -18.25 -8.25
C HIS A 54 26.38 -18.67 -9.71
N ASP A 55 25.26 -18.43 -10.38
CA ASP A 55 25.01 -18.95 -11.74
C ASP A 55 25.61 -18.06 -12.83
N GLN A 56 25.57 -16.73 -12.69
CA GLN A 56 26.10 -15.81 -13.70
C GLN A 56 27.60 -15.54 -13.54
N TRP A 57 28.06 -15.28 -12.33
CA TRP A 57 29.46 -14.97 -12.06
C TRP A 57 30.30 -16.20 -11.73
N GLY A 58 29.68 -17.38 -11.60
CA GLY A 58 30.37 -18.64 -11.33
C GLY A 58 31.02 -18.72 -9.94
N ILE A 59 30.62 -17.89 -9.00
CA ILE A 59 31.11 -17.92 -7.62
C ILE A 59 30.57 -19.19 -6.95
N SER A 60 31.44 -19.96 -6.32
CA SER A 60 31.02 -21.17 -5.61
C SER A 60 29.96 -20.87 -4.55
N ALA A 61 28.98 -21.78 -4.38
CA ALA A 61 27.91 -21.62 -3.39
C ALA A 61 28.46 -21.36 -1.97
N TRP A 62 29.59 -21.94 -1.62
CA TRP A 62 30.29 -21.74 -0.35
C TRP A 62 30.77 -20.30 -0.10
N LEU A 63 30.97 -19.50 -1.15
CA LEU A 63 31.31 -18.09 -1.06
C LEU A 63 30.08 -17.20 -1.32
N ALA A 64 29.22 -17.58 -2.24
CA ALA A 64 28.02 -16.79 -2.58
C ALA A 64 27.05 -16.69 -1.39
N MET A 65 26.81 -17.77 -0.65
CA MET A 65 25.95 -17.77 0.54
C MET A 65 26.49 -16.86 1.66
N PRO A 66 27.75 -16.96 2.12
CA PRO A 66 28.29 -16.02 3.10
C PRO A 66 28.23 -14.55 2.63
N ILE A 67 28.53 -14.26 1.38
CA ILE A 67 28.42 -12.89 0.84
C ILE A 67 26.97 -12.41 0.98
N LEU A 68 26.00 -13.22 0.62
CA LEU A 68 24.59 -12.84 0.73
C LEU A 68 24.15 -12.63 2.18
N PHE A 69 24.46 -13.59 3.08
CA PHE A 69 23.94 -13.54 4.47
C PHE A 69 24.72 -12.60 5.38
N LEU A 70 26.02 -12.40 5.14
CA LEU A 70 26.87 -11.56 6.00
C LEU A 70 27.08 -10.14 5.44
N VAL A 71 26.83 -9.91 4.15
CA VAL A 71 27.03 -8.60 3.54
C VAL A 71 25.72 -8.05 2.96
N VAL A 72 25.14 -8.71 1.97
CA VAL A 72 24.00 -8.14 1.21
C VAL A 72 22.76 -7.97 2.09
N ALA A 73 22.31 -9.04 2.74
CA ALA A 73 21.12 -8.98 3.58
C ALA A 73 21.28 -8.03 4.79
N PRO A 74 22.41 -8.03 5.55
CA PRO A 74 22.65 -7.03 6.58
C PRO A 74 22.68 -5.59 6.08
N VAL A 75 23.29 -5.32 4.92
CA VAL A 75 23.30 -3.97 4.31
C VAL A 75 21.89 -3.50 4.01
N ILE A 76 21.05 -4.34 3.41
CA ILE A 76 19.62 -4.02 3.20
C ILE A 76 18.94 -3.73 4.55
N GLY A 77 19.20 -4.54 5.58
CA GLY A 77 18.66 -4.34 6.93
C GLY A 77 19.05 -3.01 7.55
N VAL A 78 20.31 -2.59 7.40
CA VAL A 78 20.79 -1.28 7.88
C VAL A 78 20.16 -0.11 7.09
N ILE A 79 20.03 -0.26 5.77
CA ILE A 79 19.35 0.75 4.92
C ILE A 79 17.88 0.90 5.38
N LEU A 80 17.19 -0.21 5.61
CA LEU A 80 15.81 -0.18 6.08
C LEU A 80 15.69 0.46 7.47
N GLU A 81 16.59 0.11 8.41
CA GLU A 81 16.61 0.77 9.72
C GLU A 81 16.80 2.28 9.57
N GLY A 82 17.78 2.72 8.77
CA GLY A 82 18.00 4.13 8.50
C GLY A 82 16.79 4.83 7.88
N LEU A 83 16.04 4.13 7.03
CA LEU A 83 14.83 4.65 6.39
C LEU A 83 13.64 4.75 7.36
N PHE A 84 13.44 3.74 8.21
CA PHE A 84 12.30 3.69 9.14
C PHE A 84 12.56 4.40 10.47
N ARG A 85 13.81 4.64 10.84
CA ARG A 85 14.19 5.34 12.07
C ARG A 85 13.57 6.75 12.20
N PRO A 86 13.64 7.64 11.19
CA PRO A 86 13.01 8.96 11.27
C PRO A 86 11.48 8.91 11.26
N LEU A 87 10.89 7.75 10.93
CA LEU A 87 9.44 7.53 10.95
C LEU A 87 8.94 7.02 12.30
N SER A 88 9.82 6.82 13.29
CA SER A 88 9.41 6.47 14.64
C SER A 88 8.58 7.60 15.24
N GLY A 89 7.28 7.35 15.48
CA GLY A 89 6.31 8.37 15.89
C GLY A 89 5.54 9.05 14.77
N ALA A 90 5.80 8.73 13.50
CA ALA A 90 4.95 9.16 12.39
C ALA A 90 3.59 8.44 12.41
N ALA A 91 2.61 9.02 11.71
CA ALA A 91 1.32 8.37 11.52
C ALA A 91 1.49 7.00 10.83
N ILE A 92 0.73 6.00 11.25
CA ILE A 92 0.88 4.62 10.77
C ILE A 92 0.66 4.52 9.25
N GLU A 93 -0.16 5.43 8.67
CA GLU A 93 -0.37 5.51 7.23
C GLU A 93 0.92 5.85 6.48
N VAL A 94 1.76 6.72 7.05
CA VAL A 94 3.05 7.10 6.46
C VAL A 94 4.00 5.90 6.43
N VAL A 95 4.06 5.17 7.53
CA VAL A 95 4.91 3.97 7.67
C VAL A 95 4.50 2.88 6.67
N ILE A 96 3.20 2.65 6.50
CA ILE A 96 2.66 1.70 5.53
C ILE A 96 3.05 2.12 4.11
N VAL A 97 2.82 3.38 3.75
CA VAL A 97 3.13 3.91 2.42
C VAL A 97 4.62 3.79 2.11
N VAL A 98 5.51 4.09 3.07
CA VAL A 98 6.96 3.91 2.90
C VAL A 98 7.31 2.44 2.70
N SER A 99 6.72 1.52 3.47
CA SER A 99 6.95 0.08 3.30
C SER A 99 6.49 -0.44 1.93
N LEU A 100 5.34 0.04 1.43
CA LEU A 100 4.85 -0.25 0.09
C LEU A 100 5.74 0.42 -0.99
N GLY A 101 6.27 1.61 -0.71
CA GLY A 101 7.26 2.28 -1.55
C GLY A 101 8.56 1.47 -1.68
N VAL A 102 9.06 0.89 -0.58
CA VAL A 102 10.23 0.00 -0.58
C VAL A 102 9.95 -1.27 -1.40
N LEU A 103 8.76 -1.88 -1.24
CA LEU A 103 8.34 -3.02 -2.07
C LEU A 103 8.43 -2.66 -3.55
N ALA A 104 7.81 -1.56 -3.96
CA ALA A 104 7.80 -1.12 -5.36
C ALA A 104 9.21 -0.75 -5.85
N ALA A 105 10.03 -0.11 -5.00
CA ALA A 105 11.40 0.26 -5.35
C ALA A 105 12.29 -0.96 -5.61
N LEU A 106 12.23 -1.97 -4.74
CA LEU A 106 13.00 -3.21 -4.91
C LEU A 106 12.51 -4.01 -6.11
N SER A 107 11.19 -4.09 -6.34
CA SER A 107 10.64 -4.78 -7.52
C SER A 107 11.03 -4.07 -8.82
N ALA A 108 10.96 -2.74 -8.86
CA ALA A 108 11.38 -1.96 -10.02
C ALA A 108 12.90 -2.05 -10.24
N ALA A 109 13.70 -2.00 -9.18
CA ALA A 109 15.14 -2.16 -9.27
C ALA A 109 15.54 -3.56 -9.78
N ALA A 110 14.85 -4.60 -9.32
CA ALA A 110 15.05 -5.95 -9.82
C ALA A 110 14.76 -6.06 -11.31
N GLY A 111 13.64 -5.47 -11.78
CA GLY A 111 13.29 -5.45 -13.20
C GLY A 111 14.27 -4.68 -14.08
N LEU A 112 15.00 -3.69 -13.52
CA LEU A 112 16.05 -2.94 -14.22
C LEU A 112 17.38 -3.68 -14.29
N ILE A 113 17.71 -4.45 -13.24
CA ILE A 113 19.01 -5.11 -13.09
C ILE A 113 19.02 -6.47 -13.79
N TRP A 114 17.93 -7.23 -13.65
CA TRP A 114 17.86 -8.61 -14.14
C TRP A 114 16.84 -8.77 -15.28
N PRO A 115 17.13 -9.68 -16.24
CA PRO A 115 16.16 -10.03 -17.28
C PRO A 115 14.85 -10.55 -16.69
N GLN A 116 13.75 -10.30 -17.39
CA GLN A 116 12.40 -10.74 -16.96
C GLN A 116 12.13 -12.21 -17.32
N ASP A 117 13.12 -12.95 -17.82
CA ASP A 117 12.99 -14.36 -18.15
C ASP A 117 12.93 -15.22 -16.89
N GLU A 118 12.13 -16.27 -16.90
CA GLU A 118 12.09 -17.24 -15.80
C GLU A 118 13.40 -18.01 -15.72
N HIS A 119 14.08 -17.92 -14.58
CA HIS A 119 15.29 -18.67 -14.31
C HIS A 119 15.00 -19.74 -13.27
N LEU A 120 15.40 -20.98 -13.57
CA LEU A 120 15.35 -22.08 -12.61
C LEU A 120 16.68 -22.11 -11.84
N GLN A 121 16.57 -22.12 -10.53
CA GLN A 121 17.73 -22.22 -9.64
C GLN A 121 17.63 -23.49 -8.81
N ALA A 122 18.62 -24.36 -8.90
CA ALA A 122 18.72 -25.56 -8.08
C ALA A 122 19.80 -25.38 -7.01
N ILE A 123 19.41 -25.37 -5.72
CA ILE A 123 20.34 -25.30 -4.59
C ILE A 123 20.75 -26.70 -4.14
N PHE A 124 19.84 -27.65 -4.27
CA PHE A 124 20.03 -29.06 -3.92
C PHE A 124 20.00 -29.92 -5.17
N PRO A 125 20.64 -31.12 -5.12
CA PRO A 125 20.54 -32.07 -6.23
C PRO A 125 19.08 -32.42 -6.53
N ILE A 126 18.70 -32.37 -7.82
CA ILE A 126 17.36 -32.74 -8.31
C ILE A 126 17.25 -34.28 -8.30
N SER A 127 17.32 -34.87 -7.13
CA SER A 127 17.16 -36.30 -6.94
C SER A 127 16.08 -36.57 -5.91
N THR A 128 15.35 -37.65 -6.10
CA THR A 128 14.24 -38.03 -5.22
C THR A 128 14.54 -39.37 -4.58
N PHE A 129 14.17 -39.54 -3.33
CA PHE A 129 14.18 -40.86 -2.67
C PHE A 129 12.74 -41.32 -2.41
N ARG A 130 12.57 -42.63 -2.36
CA ARG A 130 11.24 -43.23 -2.13
C ARG A 130 11.01 -43.38 -0.63
N LEU A 131 9.93 -42.74 -0.16
CA LEU A 131 9.42 -42.94 1.18
C LEU A 131 8.19 -43.87 1.12
N GLY A 132 8.42 -45.17 1.31
CA GLY A 132 7.35 -46.19 1.10
C GLY A 132 7.10 -46.54 -0.37
N SER A 133 5.93 -47.07 -0.69
CA SER A 133 5.58 -47.58 -2.03
C SER A 133 5.07 -46.51 -3.00
N THR A 134 4.64 -45.34 -2.50
CA THR A 134 3.89 -44.36 -3.30
C THR A 134 4.41 -42.92 -3.22
N LEU A 135 5.35 -42.63 -2.33
CA LEU A 135 5.82 -41.26 -2.11
C LEU A 135 7.27 -41.07 -2.62
N HIS A 136 7.44 -40.12 -3.54
CA HIS A 136 8.74 -39.61 -3.96
C HIS A 136 8.97 -38.27 -3.29
N VAL A 137 9.99 -38.15 -2.44
CA VAL A 137 10.37 -36.91 -1.75
C VAL A 137 11.69 -36.43 -2.34
N GLY A 138 11.77 -35.17 -2.72
CA GLY A 138 13.00 -34.54 -3.17
C GLY A 138 13.95 -34.25 -2.00
N TYR A 139 15.25 -34.38 -2.22
CA TYR A 139 16.24 -33.95 -1.24
C TYR A 139 16.18 -32.45 -0.98
N ASP A 140 15.79 -31.67 -1.99
CA ASP A 140 15.53 -30.24 -1.90
C ASP A 140 14.39 -29.91 -0.91
N GLN A 141 13.31 -30.67 -0.95
CA GLN A 141 12.16 -30.51 -0.05
C GLN A 141 12.54 -30.83 1.41
N LEU A 142 13.24 -31.94 1.62
CA LEU A 142 13.70 -32.33 2.96
C LEU A 142 14.72 -31.33 3.51
N GLY A 143 15.69 -30.93 2.69
CA GLY A 143 16.69 -29.93 3.06
C GLY A 143 16.06 -28.60 3.44
N THR A 144 15.11 -28.13 2.65
CA THR A 144 14.33 -26.90 2.91
C THR A 144 13.57 -26.99 4.24
N LEU A 145 12.89 -28.11 4.53
CA LEU A 145 12.18 -28.30 5.81
C LEU A 145 13.15 -28.30 7.00
N LEU A 146 14.26 -29.02 6.91
CA LEU A 146 15.24 -29.11 8.00
C LEU A 146 15.89 -27.75 8.26
N ILE A 147 16.22 -26.99 7.21
CA ILE A 147 16.77 -25.63 7.35
C ILE A 147 15.71 -24.71 7.94
N SER A 148 14.48 -24.73 7.44
CA SER A 148 13.41 -23.85 7.96
C SER A 148 13.10 -24.13 9.43
N LEU A 149 13.04 -25.40 9.84
CA LEU A 149 12.78 -25.82 11.21
C LEU A 149 13.95 -25.43 12.14
N SER A 150 15.20 -25.68 11.70
CA SER A 150 16.37 -25.33 12.49
C SER A 150 16.51 -23.81 12.69
N MET A 151 16.28 -23.02 11.64
CA MET A 151 16.32 -21.56 11.71
C MET A 151 15.17 -20.99 12.53
N ALA A 152 13.98 -21.59 12.45
CA ALA A 152 12.86 -21.23 13.31
C ALA A 152 13.19 -21.51 14.80
N ALA A 153 13.79 -22.64 15.09
CA ALA A 153 14.24 -22.98 16.45
C ALA A 153 15.35 -22.04 16.94
N VAL A 154 16.31 -21.70 16.09
CA VAL A 154 17.37 -20.72 16.39
C VAL A 154 16.78 -19.35 16.72
N LEU A 155 15.85 -18.84 15.89
CA LEU A 155 15.22 -17.54 16.14
C LEU A 155 14.40 -17.54 17.43
N TRP A 156 13.61 -18.59 17.66
CA TRP A 156 12.85 -18.74 18.88
C TRP A 156 13.75 -18.80 20.11
N GLY A 157 14.84 -19.62 20.05
CA GLY A 157 15.83 -19.74 21.11
C GLY A 157 16.54 -18.41 21.39
N LEU A 158 16.95 -17.70 20.33
CA LEU A 158 17.60 -16.38 20.42
C LEU A 158 16.71 -15.38 21.15
N LEU A 159 15.42 -15.30 20.81
CA LEU A 159 14.51 -14.36 21.44
C LEU A 159 14.05 -14.80 22.83
N ARG A 160 14.07 -16.10 23.16
CA ARG A 160 13.63 -16.61 24.46
C ARG A 160 14.75 -16.66 25.49
N HIS A 161 15.96 -17.08 25.10
CA HIS A 161 17.02 -17.46 26.03
C HIS A 161 18.24 -16.52 26.03
N THR A 162 18.32 -15.52 25.11
CA THR A 162 19.48 -14.63 25.05
C THR A 162 19.21 -13.24 25.64
N ARG A 163 20.30 -12.50 25.90
CA ARG A 163 20.24 -11.09 26.33
C ARG A 163 19.54 -10.22 25.29
N PHE A 164 19.72 -10.50 23.99
CA PHE A 164 19.05 -9.77 22.91
C PHE A 164 17.52 -9.90 23.01
N GLY A 165 17.01 -11.10 23.26
CA GLY A 165 15.57 -11.30 23.45
C GLY A 165 15.01 -10.57 24.67
N THR A 166 15.78 -10.49 25.77
CA THR A 166 15.37 -9.73 26.96
C THR A 166 15.36 -8.22 26.68
N GLN A 167 16.41 -7.71 26.01
CA GLN A 167 16.49 -6.31 25.58
C GLN A 167 15.36 -5.95 24.63
N THR A 168 15.04 -6.83 23.66
CA THR A 168 13.93 -6.64 22.73
C THR A 168 12.59 -6.48 23.47
N ARG A 169 12.31 -7.34 24.46
CA ARG A 169 11.08 -7.24 25.26
C ARG A 169 11.06 -5.94 26.06
N ALA A 170 12.15 -5.56 26.69
CA ALA A 170 12.25 -4.31 27.47
C ALA A 170 11.97 -3.07 26.60
N VAL A 171 12.59 -2.98 25.40
CA VAL A 171 12.39 -1.87 24.47
C VAL A 171 10.95 -1.82 23.92
N VAL A 172 10.33 -2.98 23.71
CA VAL A 172 8.93 -3.07 23.23
C VAL A 172 7.95 -2.66 24.32
N ASP A 173 8.19 -3.07 25.56
CA ASP A 173 7.31 -2.76 26.70
C ASP A 173 7.39 -1.28 27.09
N ASN A 174 8.59 -0.73 27.23
CA ASN A 174 8.78 0.69 27.53
C ASN A 174 10.15 1.20 27.01
N PRO A 175 10.16 1.88 25.83
CA PRO A 175 11.39 2.39 25.23
C PRO A 175 12.14 3.38 26.16
N ASP A 176 11.41 4.32 26.78
CA ASP A 176 12.01 5.37 27.60
C ASP A 176 12.69 4.79 28.85
N LEU A 177 12.04 3.83 29.49
CA LEU A 177 12.62 3.14 30.64
C LEU A 177 13.84 2.29 30.26
N SER A 178 13.80 1.68 29.08
CA SER A 178 14.90 0.86 28.55
C SER A 178 16.14 1.70 28.31
N ASP A 179 15.99 2.89 27.76
CA ASP A 179 17.09 3.83 27.52
C ASP A 179 17.72 4.28 28.85
N MET A 180 16.91 4.48 29.92
CA MET A 180 17.41 4.86 31.26
C MET A 180 18.27 3.77 31.93
N ILE A 181 18.04 2.49 31.60
CA ILE A 181 18.85 1.37 32.13
C ILE A 181 19.98 0.96 31.17
N GLY A 182 20.28 1.78 30.15
CA GLY A 182 21.39 1.59 29.20
C GLY A 182 21.09 0.64 28.03
N VAL A 183 19.84 0.26 27.81
CA VAL A 183 19.43 -0.52 26.64
C VAL A 183 18.99 0.44 25.52
N HIS A 184 19.89 0.69 24.56
CA HIS A 184 19.62 1.58 23.44
C HIS A 184 18.66 0.95 22.43
N GLY A 185 17.45 1.49 22.34
CA GLY A 185 16.40 0.99 21.45
C GLY A 185 16.80 0.95 19.97
N ASP A 186 17.66 1.90 19.53
CA ASP A 186 18.17 1.95 18.16
C ASP A 186 18.99 0.71 17.77
N ASN A 187 19.84 0.22 18.69
CA ASN A 187 20.65 -0.98 18.44
C ASN A 187 19.77 -2.24 18.34
N VAL A 188 18.76 -2.33 19.20
CA VAL A 188 17.81 -3.45 19.17
C VAL A 188 17.04 -3.46 17.86
N ARG A 189 16.54 -2.29 17.42
CA ARG A 189 15.84 -2.15 16.13
C ARG A 189 16.73 -2.50 14.94
N ARG A 190 17.98 -2.02 14.93
CA ARG A 190 18.95 -2.33 13.87
C ARG A 190 19.21 -3.84 13.74
N VAL A 191 19.47 -4.51 14.86
CA VAL A 191 19.68 -5.96 14.87
C VAL A 191 18.42 -6.71 14.41
N ALA A 192 17.24 -6.25 14.82
CA ALA A 192 15.96 -6.85 14.37
C ALA A 192 15.75 -6.71 12.85
N TRP A 193 16.09 -5.56 12.26
CA TRP A 193 16.05 -5.37 10.81
C TRP A 193 17.03 -6.28 10.09
N ILE A 194 18.29 -6.35 10.55
CA ILE A 194 19.31 -7.23 9.98
C ILE A 194 18.87 -8.70 10.05
N LEU A 195 18.40 -9.16 11.19
CA LEU A 195 17.90 -10.53 11.32
C LEU A 195 16.73 -10.80 10.39
N SER A 196 15.77 -9.89 10.31
CA SER A 196 14.61 -10.05 9.42
C SER A 196 15.01 -10.12 7.96
N THR A 197 15.96 -9.31 7.50
CA THR A 197 16.44 -9.35 6.11
C THR A 197 17.25 -10.61 5.81
N VAL A 198 18.03 -11.12 6.77
CA VAL A 198 18.70 -12.42 6.66
C VAL A 198 17.70 -13.56 6.53
N PHE A 199 16.61 -13.53 7.33
CA PHE A 199 15.53 -14.51 7.20
C PHE A 199 14.77 -14.37 5.88
N ALA A 200 14.56 -13.13 5.39
CA ALA A 200 13.97 -12.90 4.07
C ALA A 200 14.85 -13.47 2.95
N ALA A 201 16.16 -13.24 3.02
CA ALA A 201 17.11 -13.80 2.07
C ALA A 201 17.09 -15.34 2.06
N LEU A 202 17.05 -15.95 3.25
CA LEU A 202 16.93 -17.40 3.37
C LEU A 202 15.65 -17.94 2.76
N VAL A 203 14.51 -17.30 3.04
CA VAL A 203 13.22 -17.68 2.45
C VAL A 203 13.26 -17.54 0.92
N GLY A 204 13.80 -16.43 0.40
CA GLY A 204 13.92 -16.20 -1.04
C GLY A 204 14.71 -17.29 -1.76
N ILE A 205 15.87 -17.66 -1.20
CA ILE A 205 16.70 -18.73 -1.75
C ILE A 205 16.01 -20.09 -1.69
N LEU A 206 15.37 -20.43 -0.57
CA LEU A 206 14.75 -21.74 -0.38
C LEU A 206 13.45 -21.91 -1.19
N ILE A 207 12.79 -20.80 -1.57
CA ILE A 207 11.53 -20.83 -2.34
C ILE A 207 11.78 -20.82 -3.85
N SER A 208 12.89 -20.22 -4.30
CA SER A 208 13.19 -20.03 -5.72
C SER A 208 13.25 -21.33 -6.54
N PRO A 209 13.75 -22.48 -6.02
CA PRO A 209 13.75 -23.72 -6.78
C PRO A 209 12.35 -24.25 -7.13
N SER A 210 11.35 -23.94 -6.30
CA SER A 210 9.98 -24.44 -6.47
C SER A 210 9.09 -23.50 -7.26
N GLN A 211 9.39 -22.19 -7.30
CA GLN A 211 8.56 -21.16 -7.92
C GLN A 211 9.20 -20.50 -9.15
N GLY A 212 10.49 -20.78 -9.39
CA GLY A 212 11.28 -20.02 -10.36
C GLY A 212 11.67 -18.63 -9.83
N LEU A 213 12.62 -18.00 -10.52
CA LEU A 213 13.02 -16.61 -10.28
C LEU A 213 12.18 -15.67 -11.16
N ASP A 214 10.99 -15.33 -10.70
CA ASP A 214 10.15 -14.29 -11.27
C ASP A 214 9.87 -13.23 -10.21
N VAL A 215 9.95 -11.94 -10.60
CA VAL A 215 9.83 -10.80 -9.67
C VAL A 215 8.45 -10.78 -9.01
N ASN A 216 7.38 -11.02 -9.77
CA ASN A 216 6.03 -10.94 -9.27
C ASN A 216 5.65 -12.18 -8.45
N GLN A 217 6.03 -13.36 -8.93
CA GLN A 217 5.73 -14.64 -8.27
C GLN A 217 6.36 -14.73 -6.87
N LEU A 218 7.65 -14.42 -6.75
CA LEU A 218 8.35 -14.49 -5.46
C LEU A 218 7.78 -13.51 -4.42
N VAL A 219 7.35 -12.31 -4.85
CA VAL A 219 6.69 -11.35 -3.96
C VAL A 219 5.34 -11.89 -3.49
N LEU A 220 4.54 -12.49 -4.39
CA LEU A 220 3.21 -13.04 -4.07
C LEU A 220 3.29 -14.21 -3.08
N VAL A 221 4.23 -15.13 -3.28
CA VAL A 221 4.37 -16.30 -2.41
C VAL A 221 4.68 -15.90 -0.97
N VAL A 222 5.43 -14.82 -0.76
CA VAL A 222 5.69 -14.32 0.60
C VAL A 222 4.45 -13.68 1.22
N ILE A 223 3.48 -13.20 0.42
CA ILE A 223 2.19 -12.71 0.94
C ILE A 223 1.40 -13.84 1.60
N TYR A 224 1.59 -15.11 1.20
CA TYR A 224 1.00 -16.26 1.89
C TYR A 224 1.41 -16.33 3.37
N ALA A 225 2.61 -15.86 3.70
CA ALA A 225 3.09 -15.82 5.07
C ALA A 225 2.40 -14.77 5.96
N PHE A 226 1.59 -13.86 5.38
CA PHE A 226 0.89 -12.83 6.17
C PHE A 226 -0.17 -13.43 7.10
N ALA A 227 -0.90 -14.48 6.68
CA ALA A 227 -1.88 -15.16 7.53
C ALA A 227 -1.21 -15.82 8.76
N PRO A 228 -0.17 -16.66 8.61
CA PRO A 228 0.62 -17.16 9.73
C PRO A 228 1.26 -16.06 10.58
N ALA A 229 1.71 -14.95 9.97
CA ALA A 229 2.28 -13.84 10.71
C ALA A 229 1.25 -13.18 11.67
N VAL A 230 0.00 -13.05 11.25
CA VAL A 230 -1.09 -12.58 12.13
C VAL A 230 -1.26 -13.50 13.34
N LEU A 231 -1.21 -14.81 13.16
CA LEU A 231 -1.22 -15.78 14.27
C LEU A 231 0.00 -15.60 15.18
N GLY A 232 1.17 -15.34 14.61
CA GLY A 232 2.40 -15.07 15.35
C GLY A 232 2.36 -13.78 16.17
N ILE A 233 1.69 -12.74 15.68
CA ILE A 233 1.47 -11.50 16.41
C ILE A 233 0.61 -11.76 17.66
N LEU A 234 -0.45 -12.58 17.52
CA LEU A 234 -1.40 -12.88 18.58
C LEU A 234 -0.87 -13.86 19.62
N PHE A 235 -0.23 -14.96 19.18
CA PHE A 235 0.09 -16.10 20.02
C PHE A 235 1.59 -16.39 20.14
N GLY A 236 2.46 -15.62 19.46
CA GLY A 236 3.91 -15.77 19.52
C GLY A 236 4.52 -16.50 18.33
N LEU A 237 5.85 -16.50 18.27
CA LEU A 237 6.62 -17.04 17.15
C LEU A 237 6.34 -18.51 16.81
N PRO A 238 6.22 -19.44 17.79
CA PRO A 238 5.84 -20.81 17.48
C PRO A 238 4.51 -20.93 16.76
N ALA A 239 3.53 -20.07 17.12
CA ALA A 239 2.22 -20.06 16.45
C ALA A 239 2.31 -19.56 15.00
N ALA A 240 3.25 -18.66 14.69
CA ALA A 240 3.54 -18.27 13.30
C ALA A 240 4.04 -19.46 12.47
N TYR A 241 5.00 -20.23 13.02
CA TYR A 241 5.54 -21.38 12.32
C TYR A 241 4.51 -22.49 12.12
N LEU A 242 3.78 -22.84 13.17
CA LEU A 242 2.70 -23.84 13.11
C LEU A 242 1.55 -23.39 12.19
N GLY A 243 1.21 -22.11 12.21
CA GLY A 243 0.24 -21.52 11.28
C GLY A 243 0.68 -21.64 9.82
N GLY A 244 1.98 -21.46 9.55
CA GLY A 244 2.56 -21.69 8.23
C GLY A 244 2.45 -23.14 7.79
N LEU A 245 2.80 -24.09 8.67
CA LEU A 245 2.64 -25.53 8.41
C LEU A 245 1.17 -25.86 8.11
N GLY A 246 0.24 -25.38 8.94
CA GLY A 246 -1.19 -25.61 8.74
C GLY A 246 -1.71 -25.04 7.42
N LEU A 247 -1.25 -23.83 7.04
CA LEU A 247 -1.59 -23.22 5.76
C LEU A 247 -1.06 -24.04 4.58
N GLY A 248 0.22 -24.44 4.61
CA GLY A 248 0.82 -25.24 3.55
C GLY A 248 0.10 -26.58 3.36
N ILE A 249 -0.24 -27.27 4.46
CA ILE A 249 -1.03 -28.51 4.41
C ILE A 249 -2.43 -28.24 3.81
N ALA A 250 -3.09 -27.15 4.22
CA ALA A 250 -4.43 -26.82 3.72
C ALA A 250 -4.42 -26.53 2.20
N VAL A 251 -3.46 -25.75 1.72
CA VAL A 251 -3.29 -25.45 0.29
C VAL A 251 -2.98 -26.73 -0.49
N SER A 252 -2.01 -27.52 -0.03
CA SER A 252 -1.63 -28.76 -0.70
C SER A 252 -2.73 -29.83 -0.69
N LEU A 253 -3.55 -29.92 0.35
CA LEU A 253 -4.72 -30.81 0.34
C LEU A 253 -5.78 -30.36 -0.66
N MET A 254 -5.94 -29.04 -0.84
CA MET A 254 -6.91 -28.49 -1.78
C MET A 254 -6.49 -28.73 -3.24
N SER A 255 -5.18 -28.77 -3.53
CA SER A 255 -4.65 -29.07 -4.88
C SER A 255 -5.07 -30.46 -5.37
N LYS A 256 -5.39 -31.40 -4.48
CA LYS A 256 -5.92 -32.71 -4.86
C LYS A 256 -7.24 -32.63 -5.65
N TRP A 257 -8.07 -31.64 -5.38
CA TRP A 257 -9.36 -31.43 -6.06
C TRP A 257 -9.30 -30.34 -7.13
N SER A 258 -8.12 -29.83 -7.43
CA SER A 258 -7.87 -28.71 -8.35
C SER A 258 -8.10 -29.03 -9.84
N ASN A 259 -8.61 -30.23 -10.18
CA ASN A 259 -8.88 -30.64 -11.57
C ASN A 259 -10.01 -29.84 -12.25
N SER A 260 -10.82 -29.08 -11.50
CA SER A 260 -11.81 -28.14 -12.03
C SER A 260 -11.29 -26.69 -11.89
N GLY A 261 -11.41 -25.87 -12.91
CA GLY A 261 -10.93 -24.49 -12.89
C GLY A 261 -11.45 -23.66 -11.71
N THR A 262 -12.67 -23.94 -11.22
CA THR A 262 -13.23 -23.26 -10.06
C THR A 262 -12.48 -23.64 -8.77
N VAL A 263 -12.13 -24.91 -8.59
CA VAL A 263 -11.40 -25.37 -7.39
C VAL A 263 -9.95 -24.88 -7.41
N SER A 264 -9.33 -24.84 -8.59
CA SER A 264 -7.99 -24.29 -8.76
C SER A 264 -7.93 -22.81 -8.34
N ASN A 265 -8.93 -22.00 -8.71
CA ASN A 265 -9.02 -20.60 -8.30
C ASN A 265 -9.19 -20.46 -6.78
N PHE A 266 -9.95 -21.35 -6.14
CA PHE A 266 -10.07 -21.40 -4.68
C PHE A 266 -8.78 -21.81 -3.98
N GLU A 267 -8.03 -22.76 -4.53
CA GLU A 267 -6.71 -23.16 -4.02
C GLU A 267 -5.77 -21.97 -3.98
N ALA A 268 -5.64 -21.25 -5.09
CA ALA A 268 -4.79 -20.06 -5.18
C ALA A 268 -5.23 -18.92 -4.24
N ALA A 269 -6.54 -18.81 -3.97
CA ALA A 269 -7.11 -17.77 -3.11
C ALA A 269 -7.09 -18.12 -1.62
N LEU A 270 -6.92 -19.41 -1.25
CA LEU A 270 -7.05 -19.89 0.13
C LEU A 270 -6.19 -19.12 1.14
N PRO A 271 -4.89 -18.84 0.90
CA PRO A 271 -4.07 -18.10 1.83
C PRO A 271 -4.61 -16.69 2.12
N TYR A 272 -5.13 -16.04 1.09
CA TYR A 272 -5.68 -14.68 1.19
C TYR A 272 -7.05 -14.67 1.88
N LEU A 273 -7.86 -15.68 1.60
CA LEU A 273 -9.14 -15.86 2.26
C LEU A 273 -8.93 -16.10 3.76
N LEU A 274 -7.99 -16.96 4.14
CA LEU A 274 -7.62 -17.19 5.54
C LEU A 274 -7.08 -15.92 6.21
N LEU A 275 -6.22 -15.15 5.52
CA LEU A 275 -5.76 -13.86 6.01
C LEU A 275 -6.94 -12.92 6.30
N PHE A 276 -7.85 -12.78 5.34
CA PHE A 276 -9.03 -11.92 5.48
C PHE A 276 -9.90 -12.35 6.66
N ILE A 277 -10.21 -13.63 6.76
CA ILE A 277 -11.02 -14.19 7.86
C ILE A 277 -10.34 -13.99 9.21
N LEU A 278 -9.03 -14.28 9.33
CA LEU A 278 -8.28 -14.10 10.57
C LEU A 278 -8.27 -12.63 11.01
N LEU A 279 -8.06 -11.70 10.09
CA LEU A 279 -8.08 -10.27 10.38
C LEU A 279 -9.47 -9.82 10.87
N VAL A 280 -10.54 -10.27 10.23
CA VAL A 280 -11.92 -9.94 10.64
C VAL A 280 -12.26 -10.55 11.98
N ALA A 281 -11.90 -11.82 12.21
CA ALA A 281 -12.20 -12.55 13.45
C ALA A 281 -11.44 -11.99 14.67
N PHE A 282 -10.15 -11.69 14.49
CA PHE A 282 -9.26 -11.26 15.58
C PHE A 282 -8.98 -9.75 15.59
N GLY A 283 -9.64 -8.95 14.77
CA GLY A 283 -9.37 -7.53 14.57
C GLY A 283 -9.36 -6.69 15.85
N THR A 284 -10.25 -6.97 16.80
CA THR A 284 -10.29 -6.28 18.10
C THR A 284 -9.07 -6.61 18.97
N ARG A 285 -8.64 -7.88 18.99
CA ARG A 285 -7.45 -8.31 19.74
C ARG A 285 -6.15 -7.77 19.12
N LEU A 286 -6.11 -7.66 17.81
CA LEU A 286 -4.96 -7.09 17.08
C LEU A 286 -4.79 -5.59 17.38
N LYS A 287 -5.88 -4.84 17.51
CA LYS A 287 -5.81 -3.43 17.96
C LYS A 287 -5.20 -3.28 19.34
N SER A 288 -5.54 -4.14 20.29
CA SER A 288 -4.98 -4.08 21.65
C SER A 288 -3.52 -4.53 21.70
N ALA A 289 -3.10 -5.46 20.84
CA ALA A 289 -1.72 -5.94 20.78
C ALA A 289 -0.77 -4.95 20.07
N GLY A 290 -1.29 -4.11 19.15
CA GLY A 290 -0.50 -3.11 18.41
C GLY A 290 -0.49 -1.72 19.00
N SER A 291 -1.36 -1.45 19.96
CA SER A 291 -1.39 -0.16 20.67
C SER A 291 -0.50 -0.20 21.90
N GLY A 292 0.77 0.14 21.73
CA GLY A 292 1.50 0.75 22.83
C GLY A 292 0.70 2.01 23.23
N ALA A 293 -0.15 1.92 24.25
CA ALA A 293 -1.11 2.95 24.64
C ALA A 293 -0.47 4.34 24.90
N VAL A 294 0.85 4.36 25.09
CA VAL A 294 1.66 5.57 25.30
C VAL A 294 1.97 6.27 23.97
N ALA A 295 2.30 5.54 22.88
CA ALA A 295 2.61 6.13 21.58
C ALA A 295 1.37 6.82 20.96
N GLN A 296 0.17 6.24 21.14
CA GLN A 296 -1.08 6.86 20.70
C GLN A 296 -1.44 8.11 21.52
N ARG A 297 -1.16 8.15 22.82
CA ARG A 297 -1.38 9.34 23.65
C ARG A 297 -0.43 10.48 23.28
N LEU A 298 0.84 10.18 23.01
CA LEU A 298 1.84 11.18 22.60
C LEU A 298 1.58 11.72 21.19
N SER A 299 1.12 10.88 20.26
CA SER A 299 0.74 11.35 18.92
C SER A 299 -0.52 12.22 18.96
N ALA A 300 -1.49 11.92 19.81
CA ALA A 300 -2.67 12.74 20.03
C ALA A 300 -2.32 14.11 20.63
N LEU A 301 -1.35 14.18 21.55
CA LEU A 301 -0.88 15.44 22.14
C LEU A 301 -0.08 16.29 21.13
N ARG A 302 0.76 15.67 20.30
CA ARG A 302 1.48 16.37 19.21
C ARG A 302 0.54 16.87 18.11
N SER A 303 -0.53 16.15 17.81
CA SER A 303 -1.56 16.58 16.85
C SER A 303 -2.35 17.79 17.36
N ALA A 304 -2.48 17.95 18.68
CA ALA A 304 -3.15 19.10 19.28
C ALA A 304 -2.36 20.41 19.14
N GLU A 305 -1.03 20.35 19.05
CA GLU A 305 -0.19 21.54 18.82
C GLU A 305 -0.24 22.09 17.39
N THR A 306 -0.68 21.26 16.44
CA THR A 306 -0.77 21.67 15.02
C THR A 306 -2.16 22.21 14.62
N VAL A 307 -3.06 22.47 15.58
CA VAL A 307 -4.31 23.20 15.33
C VAL A 307 -3.98 24.67 15.10
N GLN A 308 -3.37 24.97 13.98
CA GLN A 308 -3.21 26.32 13.46
C GLN A 308 -4.58 26.87 13.10
N ARG A 309 -5.08 27.71 13.99
CA ARG A 309 -6.06 28.79 13.82
C ARG A 309 -6.87 28.72 12.53
N LEU A 310 -8.04 28.10 12.58
CA LEU A 310 -9.14 28.35 11.67
C LEU A 310 -9.50 29.82 11.77
N ARG A 311 -8.96 30.65 10.87
CA ARG A 311 -9.45 32.01 10.66
C ARG A 311 -10.81 31.90 9.97
N TRP A 312 -11.84 32.13 10.76
CA TRP A 312 -13.18 32.41 10.25
C TRP A 312 -13.15 33.75 9.53
N SER A 313 -13.20 33.74 8.21
CA SER A 313 -13.52 34.91 7.41
C SER A 313 -14.95 34.73 6.88
N VAL A 314 -15.90 35.35 7.56
CA VAL A 314 -17.25 35.51 7.06
C VAL A 314 -17.27 36.79 6.23
N GLY A 315 -17.56 36.68 4.94
CA GLY A 315 -17.94 37.84 4.11
C GLY A 315 -17.11 38.00 2.84
N SER A 316 -17.62 37.46 1.79
CA SER A 316 -17.76 37.98 0.41
C SER A 316 -17.99 36.80 -0.54
N LEU A 317 -18.94 36.90 -1.43
CA LEU A 317 -19.17 36.04 -2.59
C LEU A 317 -17.96 36.15 -3.57
N ARG A 318 -16.81 35.73 -3.15
CA ARG A 318 -15.64 35.47 -4.04
C ARG A 318 -15.70 34.02 -4.41
N ILE A 319 -15.82 33.71 -5.70
CA ILE A 319 -15.56 32.36 -6.24
C ILE A 319 -14.27 31.89 -5.59
N PRO A 320 -14.29 30.79 -4.81
CA PRO A 320 -13.10 30.35 -4.12
C PRO A 320 -12.02 30.10 -5.17
N GLN A 321 -10.83 30.65 -4.96
CA GLN A 321 -9.72 30.59 -5.93
C GLN A 321 -9.49 29.18 -6.47
N GLY A 322 -9.74 28.16 -5.64
CA GLY A 322 -9.64 26.76 -6.05
C GLY A 322 -10.68 26.36 -7.11
N LEU A 323 -11.89 26.89 -7.06
CA LEU A 323 -12.94 26.61 -8.06
C LEU A 323 -12.62 27.34 -9.38
N ALA A 324 -12.13 28.56 -9.32
CA ALA A 324 -11.73 29.32 -10.50
C ALA A 324 -10.56 28.64 -11.25
N ILE A 325 -9.56 28.15 -10.50
CA ILE A 325 -8.42 27.39 -11.07
C ILE A 325 -8.93 26.07 -11.66
N GLY A 326 -9.86 25.39 -10.98
CA GLY A 326 -10.46 24.13 -11.46
C GLY A 326 -11.25 24.33 -12.75
N LEU A 327 -12.08 25.37 -12.83
CA LEU A 327 -12.83 25.72 -14.04
C LEU A 327 -11.90 26.13 -15.19
N GLY A 328 -10.89 26.93 -14.93
CA GLY A 328 -9.87 27.30 -15.93
C GLY A 328 -9.13 26.08 -16.46
N GLY A 329 -8.72 25.16 -15.58
CA GLY A 329 -8.10 23.89 -15.95
C GLY A 329 -9.02 22.98 -16.76
N PHE A 330 -10.32 22.96 -16.44
CA PHE A 330 -11.33 22.20 -17.19
C PHE A 330 -11.51 22.74 -18.62
N VAL A 331 -11.66 24.06 -18.76
CA VAL A 331 -11.77 24.70 -20.08
C VAL A 331 -10.50 24.44 -20.90
N LEU A 332 -9.32 24.56 -20.27
CA LEU A 332 -8.05 24.26 -20.94
C LEU A 332 -7.98 22.80 -21.39
N ALA A 333 -8.43 21.86 -20.55
CA ALA A 333 -8.47 20.45 -20.90
C ALA A 333 -9.41 20.16 -22.08
N LEU A 334 -10.57 20.82 -22.17
CA LEU A 334 -11.47 20.67 -23.31
C LEU A 334 -10.90 21.22 -24.64
N LEU A 335 -9.94 22.13 -24.59
CA LEU A 335 -9.28 22.69 -25.78
C LEU A 335 -8.12 21.81 -26.26
N VAL A 336 -7.66 20.83 -25.48
CA VAL A 336 -6.54 19.96 -25.82
C VAL A 336 -6.75 19.18 -27.13
N PRO A 337 -7.92 18.62 -27.46
CA PRO A 337 -8.12 17.90 -28.72
C PRO A 337 -7.94 18.78 -29.96
N VAL A 338 -8.23 20.09 -29.85
CA VAL A 338 -8.06 21.07 -30.93
C VAL A 338 -6.58 21.39 -31.14
N ALA A 339 -5.81 21.49 -30.03
CA ALA A 339 -4.39 21.85 -30.08
C ALA A 339 -3.47 20.65 -30.40
N PHE A 340 -3.85 19.45 -29.96
CA PHE A 340 -3.04 18.22 -30.06
C PHE A 340 -3.85 17.04 -30.60
N PRO A 341 -4.31 17.09 -31.88
CA PRO A 341 -4.99 15.95 -32.49
C PRO A 341 -3.99 14.80 -32.71
N GLY A 342 -4.44 13.55 -32.47
CA GLY A 342 -3.65 12.38 -32.80
C GLY A 342 -3.56 11.31 -31.70
N PRO A 343 -2.63 10.35 -31.81
CA PRO A 343 -2.55 9.21 -30.90
C PRO A 343 -2.28 9.57 -29.43
N ASN A 344 -1.65 10.72 -29.17
CA ASN A 344 -1.36 11.20 -27.82
C ASN A 344 -2.64 11.45 -26.99
N LEU A 345 -3.77 11.66 -27.67
CA LEU A 345 -5.07 11.86 -27.03
C LEU A 345 -5.55 10.61 -26.27
N ASP A 346 -5.22 9.41 -26.76
CA ASP A 346 -5.55 8.15 -26.10
C ASP A 346 -4.87 8.05 -24.71
N PHE A 347 -3.62 8.49 -24.61
CA PHE A 347 -2.88 8.51 -23.34
C PHE A 347 -3.45 9.55 -22.35
N LEU A 348 -3.84 10.72 -22.85
CA LEU A 348 -4.48 11.73 -22.02
C LEU A 348 -5.88 11.28 -21.55
N THR A 349 -6.63 10.57 -22.39
CA THR A 349 -7.91 9.94 -22.03
C THR A 349 -7.70 8.98 -20.86
N GLN A 350 -6.73 8.08 -20.99
CA GLN A 350 -6.36 7.15 -19.93
C GLN A 350 -5.98 7.89 -18.65
N GLY A 351 -5.21 8.98 -18.75
CA GLY A 351 -4.83 9.81 -17.61
C GLY A 351 -6.02 10.37 -16.85
N PHE A 352 -7.05 10.88 -17.54
CA PHE A 352 -8.28 11.35 -16.88
C PHE A 352 -9.11 10.22 -16.29
N ILE A 353 -9.17 9.05 -16.91
CA ILE A 353 -9.82 7.86 -16.34
C ILE A 353 -9.11 7.44 -15.05
N TYR A 354 -7.77 7.37 -15.06
CA TYR A 354 -7.00 7.11 -13.84
C TYR A 354 -7.15 8.21 -12.80
N ALA A 355 -7.33 9.46 -13.20
CA ALA A 355 -7.62 10.56 -12.27
C ALA A 355 -8.98 10.39 -11.57
N VAL A 356 -10.02 9.87 -12.26
CA VAL A 356 -11.30 9.50 -11.63
C VAL A 356 -11.08 8.43 -10.57
N ILE A 357 -10.33 7.37 -10.90
CA ILE A 357 -10.04 6.28 -9.97
C ILE A 357 -9.15 6.78 -8.81
N ALA A 358 -8.14 7.59 -9.09
CA ALA A 358 -7.25 8.19 -8.10
C ALA A 358 -8.00 9.09 -7.09
N LEU A 359 -9.06 9.77 -7.53
CA LEU A 359 -9.87 10.60 -6.65
C LEU A 359 -10.54 9.78 -5.54
N THR A 360 -10.88 8.50 -5.79
CA THR A 360 -11.41 7.60 -4.75
C THR A 360 -10.37 7.32 -3.67
N VAL A 361 -9.10 7.16 -4.05
CA VAL A 361 -7.97 7.00 -3.11
C VAL A 361 -7.74 8.30 -2.32
N VAL A 362 -7.84 9.48 -2.95
CA VAL A 362 -7.77 10.78 -2.26
C VAL A 362 -8.85 10.89 -1.19
N VAL A 363 -10.08 10.51 -1.49
CA VAL A 363 -11.18 10.56 -0.53
C VAL A 363 -10.98 9.56 0.62
N LEU A 364 -10.67 8.31 0.30
CA LEU A 364 -10.48 7.25 1.29
C LEU A 364 -9.23 7.47 2.15
N THR A 365 -8.07 7.60 1.51
CA THR A 365 -6.79 7.71 2.23
C THR A 365 -6.51 9.13 2.71
N GLY A 366 -6.80 10.12 1.85
CA GLY A 366 -6.51 11.51 2.15
C GLY A 366 -7.45 12.15 3.17
N TRP A 367 -8.76 11.95 3.03
CA TRP A 367 -9.76 12.63 3.88
C TRP A 367 -10.28 11.76 5.01
N ALA A 368 -10.49 10.46 4.75
CA ALA A 368 -10.99 9.53 5.77
C ALA A 368 -9.89 8.79 6.54
N GLY A 369 -8.61 8.89 6.12
CA GLY A 369 -7.49 8.18 6.77
C GLY A 369 -7.56 6.66 6.65
N GLN A 370 -8.23 6.14 5.62
CA GLN A 370 -8.43 4.71 5.42
C GLN A 370 -7.61 4.23 4.22
N ILE A 371 -6.49 3.56 4.47
CA ILE A 371 -5.70 2.98 3.36
C ILE A 371 -6.44 1.78 2.82
N SER A 372 -6.69 1.78 1.50
CA SER A 372 -7.29 0.67 0.77
C SER A 372 -6.43 0.26 -0.41
N LEU A 373 -6.12 -1.02 -0.50
CA LEU A 373 -5.42 -1.66 -1.62
C LEU A 373 -6.37 -2.45 -2.53
N ALA A 374 -7.69 -2.20 -2.42
CA ALA A 374 -8.73 -2.89 -3.17
C ALA A 374 -9.36 -2.05 -4.30
N GLN A 375 -8.76 -0.92 -4.68
CA GLN A 375 -9.42 0.01 -5.61
C GLN A 375 -9.63 -0.61 -6.99
N PHE A 376 -8.63 -1.34 -7.51
CA PHE A 376 -8.74 -1.99 -8.81
C PHE A 376 -9.70 -3.19 -8.81
N SER A 377 -9.99 -3.78 -7.66
CA SER A 377 -11.08 -4.77 -7.57
C SER A 377 -12.44 -4.13 -7.87
N PHE A 378 -12.70 -2.92 -7.38
CA PHE A 378 -13.94 -2.20 -7.71
C PHE A 378 -13.94 -1.71 -9.16
N VAL A 379 -12.79 -1.28 -9.68
CA VAL A 379 -12.59 -0.92 -11.09
C VAL A 379 -12.92 -2.11 -11.99
N GLY A 380 -12.38 -3.30 -11.68
CA GLY A 380 -12.65 -4.53 -12.42
C GLY A 380 -14.13 -4.91 -12.43
N VAL A 381 -14.81 -4.80 -11.28
CA VAL A 381 -16.27 -5.05 -11.22
C VAL A 381 -17.03 -4.13 -12.17
N GLY A 382 -16.71 -2.83 -12.21
CA GLY A 382 -17.33 -1.89 -13.15
C GLY A 382 -17.05 -2.23 -14.61
N ALA A 383 -15.79 -2.54 -14.92
CA ALA A 383 -15.35 -2.86 -16.27
C ALA A 383 -15.97 -4.15 -16.81
N PHE A 384 -15.92 -5.25 -16.05
CA PHE A 384 -16.51 -6.53 -16.44
C PHE A 384 -18.04 -6.45 -16.52
N THR A 385 -18.70 -5.70 -15.63
CA THR A 385 -20.15 -5.46 -15.72
C THR A 385 -20.49 -4.72 -17.01
N ALA A 386 -19.71 -3.70 -17.39
CA ALA A 386 -19.91 -2.98 -18.65
C ALA A 386 -19.69 -3.91 -19.85
N GLY A 387 -18.68 -4.78 -19.82
CA GLY A 387 -18.42 -5.77 -20.86
C GLY A 387 -19.57 -6.76 -21.03
N HIS A 388 -20.09 -7.31 -19.93
CA HIS A 388 -21.22 -8.24 -19.99
C HIS A 388 -22.51 -7.58 -20.45
N LEU A 389 -22.88 -6.44 -19.86
CA LEU A 389 -24.18 -5.83 -20.17
C LEU A 389 -24.16 -5.09 -21.51
N ALA A 390 -23.17 -4.26 -21.77
CA ALA A 390 -23.12 -3.48 -23.01
C ALA A 390 -22.48 -4.28 -24.15
N GLY A 391 -21.43 -5.08 -23.86
CA GLY A 391 -20.73 -5.88 -24.88
C GLY A 391 -21.50 -7.14 -25.28
N ALA A 392 -21.72 -8.06 -24.34
CA ALA A 392 -22.32 -9.35 -24.66
C ALA A 392 -23.85 -9.28 -24.85
N HIS A 393 -24.57 -8.45 -24.06
CA HIS A 393 -26.03 -8.36 -24.10
C HIS A 393 -26.57 -7.15 -24.85
N GLY A 394 -25.71 -6.28 -25.42
CA GLY A 394 -26.13 -5.12 -26.21
C GLY A 394 -26.94 -4.07 -25.45
N GLN A 395 -26.87 -4.04 -24.13
CA GLN A 395 -27.57 -3.07 -23.30
C GLN A 395 -26.98 -1.65 -23.43
N HIS A 396 -27.75 -0.64 -23.14
CA HIS A 396 -27.25 0.74 -23.15
C HIS A 396 -26.05 0.91 -22.21
N PHE A 397 -24.97 1.52 -22.68
CA PHE A 397 -23.74 1.71 -21.90
C PHE A 397 -23.99 2.41 -20.57
N LEU A 398 -24.85 3.44 -20.52
CA LEU A 398 -25.18 4.15 -19.28
C LEU A 398 -25.85 3.22 -18.25
N PHE A 399 -26.75 2.33 -18.70
CA PHE A 399 -27.34 1.30 -17.85
C PHE A 399 -26.29 0.37 -17.28
N ALA A 400 -25.35 -0.08 -18.12
CA ALA A 400 -24.25 -0.94 -17.71
C ALA A 400 -23.33 -0.26 -16.66
N VAL A 401 -23.06 1.05 -16.80
CA VAL A 401 -22.30 1.83 -15.81
C VAL A 401 -23.03 1.90 -14.48
N VAL A 402 -24.33 2.21 -14.47
CA VAL A 402 -25.14 2.26 -13.25
C VAL A 402 -25.18 0.91 -12.56
N MET A 403 -25.35 -0.18 -13.31
CA MET A 403 -25.31 -1.55 -12.76
C MET A 403 -23.93 -1.91 -12.22
N GLY A 404 -22.84 -1.51 -12.87
CA GLY A 404 -21.48 -1.68 -12.37
C GLY A 404 -21.24 -0.97 -11.04
N MET A 405 -21.73 0.28 -10.90
CA MET A 405 -21.71 1.00 -9.64
C MET A 405 -22.54 0.29 -8.55
N LEU A 406 -23.72 -0.22 -8.92
CA LEU A 406 -24.62 -0.92 -7.99
C LEU A 406 -24.02 -2.27 -7.53
N PHE A 407 -23.36 -3.02 -8.41
CA PHE A 407 -22.66 -4.25 -8.03
C PHE A 407 -21.39 -4.01 -7.19
N ALA A 408 -20.73 -2.87 -7.36
CA ALA A 408 -19.61 -2.49 -6.51
C ALA A 408 -20.05 -2.04 -5.10
N ALA A 409 -21.26 -1.54 -4.92
CA ALA A 409 -21.76 -1.03 -3.65
C ALA A 409 -21.78 -2.09 -2.53
N PRO A 410 -22.30 -3.34 -2.70
CA PRO A 410 -22.21 -4.40 -1.70
C PRO A 410 -20.78 -4.75 -1.30
N LEU A 411 -19.85 -4.77 -2.26
CA LEU A 411 -18.44 -5.00 -2.00
C LEU A 411 -17.84 -3.86 -1.17
N GLY A 412 -18.22 -2.62 -1.47
CA GLY A 412 -17.89 -1.45 -0.67
C GLY A 412 -18.45 -1.55 0.76
N ILE A 413 -19.66 -2.09 0.95
CA ILE A 413 -20.23 -2.37 2.28
C ILE A 413 -19.39 -3.41 3.03
N ILE A 414 -19.00 -4.51 2.38
CA ILE A 414 -18.19 -5.58 3.00
C ILE A 414 -16.88 -4.99 3.53
N VAL A 415 -16.14 -4.26 2.68
CA VAL A 415 -14.86 -3.63 3.09
C VAL A 415 -15.10 -2.54 4.13
N GLY A 416 -16.16 -1.76 4.00
CA GLY A 416 -16.59 -0.76 4.99
C GLY A 416 -16.88 -1.36 6.36
N LEU A 417 -17.58 -2.50 6.44
CA LEU A 417 -17.82 -3.23 7.70
C LEU A 417 -16.51 -3.73 8.33
N VAL A 418 -15.59 -4.23 7.52
CA VAL A 418 -14.25 -4.63 7.98
C VAL A 418 -13.49 -3.44 8.58
N SER A 419 -13.61 -2.25 7.99
CA SER A 419 -12.97 -1.03 8.50
C SER A 419 -13.47 -0.57 9.88
N LEU A 420 -14.61 -1.07 10.35
CA LEU A 420 -15.09 -0.81 11.71
C LEU A 420 -14.25 -1.56 12.75
N ARG A 421 -13.86 -2.78 12.43
CA ARG A 421 -13.06 -3.64 13.32
C ARG A 421 -11.56 -3.41 13.16
N LEU A 422 -11.11 -3.05 11.96
CA LEU A 422 -9.71 -2.86 11.60
C LEU A 422 -9.40 -1.38 11.35
N SER A 423 -8.16 -0.99 11.59
CA SER A 423 -7.66 0.37 11.30
C SER A 423 -6.19 0.32 10.93
N GLY A 424 -5.71 1.33 10.19
CA GLY A 424 -4.32 1.47 9.80
C GLY A 424 -3.80 0.23 9.08
N LEU A 425 -2.75 -0.38 9.62
CA LEU A 425 -2.06 -1.53 9.06
C LEU A 425 -2.98 -2.71 8.75
N TYR A 426 -3.81 -3.11 9.72
CA TYR A 426 -4.65 -4.30 9.56
C TYR A 426 -5.75 -4.10 8.52
N LEU A 427 -6.21 -2.86 8.33
CA LEU A 427 -7.15 -2.53 7.26
C LEU A 427 -6.47 -2.61 5.89
N ALA A 428 -5.23 -2.12 5.76
CA ALA A 428 -4.47 -2.23 4.52
C ALA A 428 -4.24 -3.71 4.14
N LEU A 429 -3.85 -4.56 5.11
CA LEU A 429 -3.72 -6.01 4.90
C LEU A 429 -5.05 -6.67 4.51
N ALA A 430 -6.16 -6.29 5.15
CA ALA A 430 -7.48 -6.86 4.85
C ALA A 430 -7.96 -6.46 3.45
N THR A 431 -7.71 -5.21 3.03
CA THR A 431 -8.06 -4.76 1.67
C THR A 431 -7.17 -5.37 0.61
N LEU A 432 -5.88 -5.63 0.92
CA LEU A 432 -4.99 -6.40 0.05
C LEU A 432 -5.47 -7.84 -0.10
N ALA A 433 -5.81 -8.50 1.02
CA ALA A 433 -6.34 -9.86 1.00
C ALA A 433 -7.66 -9.93 0.20
N PHE A 434 -8.55 -8.95 0.38
CA PHE A 434 -9.77 -8.83 -0.41
C PHE A 434 -9.47 -8.67 -1.91
N ALA A 435 -8.50 -7.84 -2.28
CA ALA A 435 -8.11 -7.67 -3.69
C ALA A 435 -7.61 -8.98 -4.30
N LEU A 436 -6.72 -9.70 -3.59
CA LEU A 436 -6.20 -10.99 -4.05
C LEU A 436 -7.28 -12.10 -4.13
N VAL A 437 -8.28 -12.05 -3.24
CA VAL A 437 -9.45 -12.93 -3.35
C VAL A 437 -10.29 -12.59 -4.58
N MET A 438 -10.51 -11.29 -4.87
CA MET A 438 -11.21 -10.86 -6.09
C MET A 438 -10.44 -11.27 -7.35
N ASP A 439 -9.13 -11.09 -7.38
CA ASP A 439 -8.28 -11.48 -8.52
C ASP A 439 -8.40 -12.98 -8.79
N ASN A 440 -8.24 -13.83 -7.77
CA ASN A 440 -8.18 -15.29 -7.94
C ASN A 440 -9.56 -15.95 -8.05
N ILE A 441 -10.56 -15.53 -7.25
CA ILE A 441 -11.88 -16.20 -7.24
C ILE A 441 -12.83 -15.60 -8.27
N VAL A 442 -12.78 -14.27 -8.48
CA VAL A 442 -13.78 -13.60 -9.33
C VAL A 442 -13.23 -13.36 -10.73
N PHE A 443 -12.10 -12.67 -10.85
CA PHE A 443 -11.59 -12.23 -12.15
C PHE A 443 -10.93 -13.34 -12.97
N ASN A 444 -10.32 -14.35 -12.33
CA ASN A 444 -9.76 -15.51 -13.04
C ASN A 444 -10.80 -16.51 -13.52
N ARG A 445 -12.08 -16.30 -13.26
CA ARG A 445 -13.16 -17.14 -13.82
C ARG A 445 -13.46 -16.73 -15.25
N SER A 446 -13.45 -17.72 -16.15
CA SER A 446 -13.72 -17.50 -17.58
C SER A 446 -15.13 -16.99 -17.88
N ASP A 447 -16.11 -17.36 -17.05
CA ASP A 447 -17.50 -16.86 -17.15
C ASP A 447 -17.64 -15.37 -16.74
N VAL A 448 -16.73 -14.84 -15.94
CA VAL A 448 -16.71 -13.42 -15.51
C VAL A 448 -15.83 -12.56 -16.42
N SER A 449 -14.65 -13.06 -16.77
CA SER A 449 -13.63 -12.27 -17.48
C SER A 449 -13.42 -12.64 -18.94
N GLY A 450 -14.08 -13.70 -19.43
CA GLY A 450 -13.76 -14.27 -20.74
C GLY A 450 -12.42 -15.03 -20.78
N GLY A 451 -11.78 -15.25 -19.63
CA GLY A 451 -10.49 -15.93 -19.52
C GLY A 451 -9.35 -15.13 -20.14
N GLN A 452 -8.43 -15.82 -20.82
CA GLN A 452 -7.26 -15.22 -21.49
C GLN A 452 -7.63 -14.35 -22.69
N THR A 453 -8.78 -14.61 -23.33
CA THR A 453 -9.24 -13.81 -24.49
C THR A 453 -9.85 -12.48 -24.07
N GLY A 454 -10.26 -12.36 -22.81
CA GLY A 454 -10.90 -11.16 -22.28
C GLY A 454 -12.33 -10.96 -22.77
N ILE A 455 -12.91 -9.83 -22.37
CA ILE A 455 -14.26 -9.39 -22.76
C ILE A 455 -14.17 -8.07 -23.51
N THR A 456 -14.96 -7.94 -24.58
CA THR A 456 -15.07 -6.69 -25.34
C THR A 456 -16.06 -5.73 -24.66
N VAL A 457 -15.66 -4.47 -24.56
CA VAL A 457 -16.50 -3.37 -24.07
C VAL A 457 -16.72 -2.37 -25.18
N PRO A 458 -17.96 -2.17 -25.64
CA PRO A 458 -18.23 -1.22 -26.72
C PRO A 458 -17.98 0.22 -26.26
N ARG A 459 -17.63 1.09 -27.20
CA ARG A 459 -17.57 2.53 -26.93
C ARG A 459 -18.95 3.09 -26.63
N PRO A 460 -19.03 4.12 -25.76
CA PRO A 460 -20.31 4.67 -25.30
C PRO A 460 -21.16 5.22 -26.45
N HIS A 461 -22.45 4.92 -26.38
CA HIS A 461 -23.49 5.47 -27.24
C HIS A 461 -24.64 5.89 -26.32
N PHE A 462 -24.94 7.17 -26.23
CA PHE A 462 -26.09 7.67 -25.47
C PHE A 462 -26.51 9.07 -25.94
N PHE A 463 -27.80 9.39 -25.77
CA PHE A 463 -28.41 10.67 -26.18
C PHE A 463 -28.17 11.03 -27.67
N GLY A 464 -28.10 10.04 -28.58
CA GLY A 464 -27.85 10.27 -29.99
C GLY A 464 -26.40 10.64 -30.34
N MET A 465 -25.51 10.74 -29.34
CA MET A 465 -24.09 11.01 -29.53
C MET A 465 -23.29 9.71 -29.49
N SER A 466 -22.35 9.55 -30.42
CA SER A 466 -21.43 8.42 -30.46
C SER A 466 -20.04 8.87 -30.01
N PHE A 467 -19.49 8.21 -28.98
CA PHE A 467 -18.15 8.48 -28.46
C PHE A 467 -17.10 7.54 -29.06
N THR A 468 -17.27 7.19 -30.34
CA THR A 468 -16.36 6.30 -31.08
C THR A 468 -15.04 6.96 -31.45
N GLY A 469 -15.04 8.28 -31.64
CA GLY A 469 -13.83 9.06 -31.92
C GLY A 469 -12.93 9.24 -30.70
N ARG A 470 -11.60 9.37 -30.92
CA ARG A 470 -10.63 9.63 -29.84
C ARG A 470 -10.92 10.91 -29.08
N ALA A 471 -11.26 12.00 -29.80
CA ALA A 471 -11.61 13.29 -29.20
C ALA A 471 -12.85 13.18 -28.33
N ALA A 472 -13.92 12.55 -28.84
CA ALA A 472 -15.16 12.39 -28.07
C ALA A 472 -14.97 11.55 -26.81
N MET A 473 -14.16 10.46 -26.87
CA MET A 473 -13.85 9.65 -25.69
C MET A 473 -13.01 10.43 -24.66
N TYR A 474 -12.07 11.26 -25.14
CA TYR A 474 -11.30 12.17 -24.28
C TYR A 474 -12.20 13.18 -23.57
N GLU A 475 -13.07 13.86 -24.31
CA GLU A 475 -14.01 14.85 -23.79
C GLU A 475 -14.93 14.21 -22.73
N LEU A 476 -15.44 13.00 -23.00
CA LEU A 476 -16.24 12.23 -22.05
C LEU A 476 -15.47 11.99 -20.75
N ALA A 477 -14.21 11.54 -20.83
CA ALA A 477 -13.38 11.28 -19.65
C ALA A 477 -13.13 12.57 -18.85
N VAL A 478 -12.85 13.70 -19.53
CA VAL A 478 -12.66 15.01 -18.90
C VAL A 478 -13.93 15.49 -18.21
N VAL A 479 -15.09 15.36 -18.87
CA VAL A 479 -16.39 15.77 -18.30
C VAL A 479 -16.74 14.93 -17.09
N VAL A 480 -16.57 13.60 -17.16
CA VAL A 480 -16.86 12.73 -16.01
C VAL A 480 -15.90 13.05 -14.85
N PHE A 481 -14.61 13.23 -15.13
CA PHE A 481 -13.67 13.65 -14.09
C PHE A 481 -14.07 14.97 -13.43
N ALA A 482 -14.45 15.97 -14.24
CA ALA A 482 -14.86 17.28 -13.74
C ALA A 482 -16.11 17.19 -12.86
N LEU A 483 -17.12 16.41 -13.27
CA LEU A 483 -18.34 16.17 -12.48
C LEU A 483 -18.01 15.54 -11.13
N ILE A 484 -17.21 14.47 -11.11
CA ILE A 484 -16.80 13.80 -9.86
C ILE A 484 -15.94 14.72 -9.01
N ALA A 485 -15.03 15.49 -9.61
CA ALA A 485 -14.19 16.45 -8.90
C ALA A 485 -15.01 17.58 -8.26
N ILE A 486 -16.06 18.10 -8.95
CA ILE A 486 -16.97 19.09 -8.40
C ILE A 486 -17.75 18.51 -7.21
N VAL A 487 -18.30 17.29 -7.35
CA VAL A 487 -18.99 16.60 -6.25
C VAL A 487 -18.03 16.39 -5.06
N ALA A 488 -16.82 15.91 -5.31
CA ALA A 488 -15.79 15.72 -4.28
C ALA A 488 -15.43 17.05 -3.61
N TYR A 489 -15.28 18.13 -4.38
CA TYR A 489 -15.01 19.47 -3.85
C TYR A 489 -16.16 19.96 -2.96
N ALA A 490 -17.40 19.81 -3.40
CA ALA A 490 -18.58 20.19 -2.63
C ALA A 490 -18.69 19.37 -1.33
N LEU A 491 -18.46 18.06 -1.40
CA LEU A 491 -18.41 17.17 -0.23
C LEU A 491 -17.32 17.60 0.77
N ARG A 492 -16.14 17.97 0.28
CA ARG A 492 -15.02 18.43 1.12
C ARG A 492 -15.35 19.71 1.88
N GLN A 493 -15.99 20.68 1.23
CA GLN A 493 -16.38 21.95 1.85
C GLN A 493 -17.60 21.82 2.78
N GLY A 494 -18.43 20.80 2.54
CA GLY A 494 -19.66 20.54 3.25
C GLY A 494 -19.48 19.90 4.64
N PRO A 495 -20.61 19.61 5.30
CA PRO A 495 -20.60 18.96 6.62
C PRO A 495 -19.99 17.56 6.58
N ILE A 496 -20.12 16.84 5.46
CA ILE A 496 -19.54 15.50 5.29
C ILE A 496 -18.00 15.55 5.34
N GLY A 497 -17.38 16.48 4.63
CA GLY A 497 -15.92 16.65 4.63
C GLY A 497 -15.38 16.98 6.03
N ARG A 498 -16.08 17.86 6.77
CA ARG A 498 -15.72 18.15 8.17
C ARG A 498 -15.81 16.92 9.06
N ARG A 499 -16.87 16.10 8.93
CA ARG A 499 -17.01 14.83 9.67
C ARG A 499 -15.87 13.86 9.33
N LEU A 500 -15.48 13.74 8.05
CA LEU A 500 -14.38 12.87 7.64
C LEU A 500 -13.05 13.28 8.27
N HIS A 501 -12.72 14.57 8.28
CA HIS A 501 -11.50 15.06 8.91
C HIS A 501 -11.48 14.79 10.42
N ILE A 502 -12.59 15.03 11.13
CA ILE A 502 -12.69 14.75 12.58
C ILE A 502 -12.53 13.24 12.83
N VAL A 503 -13.17 12.38 12.03
CA VAL A 503 -13.05 10.91 12.15
C VAL A 503 -11.63 10.43 11.87
N ARG A 504 -10.94 11.05 10.93
CA ARG A 504 -9.54 10.75 10.61
C ARG A 504 -8.62 11.15 11.75
N ASP A 505 -8.74 12.38 12.25
CA ASP A 505 -7.81 12.94 13.23
C ASP A 505 -8.03 12.34 14.63
N SER A 506 -9.29 12.14 15.05
CA SER A 506 -9.62 11.50 16.32
C SER A 506 -11.00 10.83 16.26
N PRO A 507 -11.06 9.50 16.06
CA PRO A 507 -12.32 8.75 16.11
C PRO A 507 -13.05 8.90 17.47
N LEU A 508 -12.29 9.02 18.57
CA LEU A 508 -12.86 9.21 19.89
C LEU A 508 -13.55 10.58 20.01
N ALA A 509 -12.88 11.66 19.60
CA ALA A 509 -13.48 12.99 19.58
C ALA A 509 -14.67 13.07 18.64
N ALA A 510 -14.64 12.37 17.48
CA ALA A 510 -15.78 12.30 16.57
C ALA A 510 -17.00 11.68 17.25
N SER A 511 -16.83 10.61 18.02
CA SER A 511 -17.94 9.95 18.73
C SER A 511 -18.53 10.82 19.84
N THR A 512 -17.71 11.58 20.58
CA THR A 512 -18.19 12.52 21.61
C THR A 512 -18.95 13.70 21.02
N LEU A 513 -18.65 14.08 19.77
CA LEU A 513 -19.40 15.11 19.01
C LEU A 513 -20.65 14.55 18.31
N GLY A 514 -21.05 13.30 18.58
CA GLY A 514 -22.25 12.68 18.03
C GLY A 514 -22.11 12.22 16.57
N VAL A 515 -20.89 12.14 16.00
CA VAL A 515 -20.66 11.61 14.65
C VAL A 515 -20.76 10.09 14.67
N ASN A 516 -21.68 9.54 13.88
CA ASN A 516 -21.79 8.09 13.72
C ASN A 516 -20.62 7.56 12.86
N LEU A 517 -19.63 6.98 13.54
CA LEU A 517 -18.41 6.43 12.90
C LEU A 517 -18.74 5.30 11.92
N THR A 518 -19.72 4.44 12.27
CA THR A 518 -20.12 3.29 11.46
C THR A 518 -20.64 3.74 10.10
N VAL A 519 -21.65 4.60 10.12
CA VAL A 519 -22.26 5.10 8.87
C VAL A 519 -21.24 5.89 8.05
N THR A 520 -20.45 6.74 8.70
CA THR A 520 -19.44 7.57 8.00
C THR A 520 -18.42 6.71 7.26
N LYS A 521 -17.89 5.67 7.89
CA LYS A 521 -16.90 4.78 7.26
C LYS A 521 -17.50 3.96 6.14
N ILE A 522 -18.67 3.33 6.36
CA ILE A 522 -19.33 2.51 5.34
C ILE A 522 -19.67 3.34 4.11
N VAL A 523 -20.27 4.53 4.30
CA VAL A 523 -20.65 5.42 3.19
C VAL A 523 -19.45 5.80 2.34
N VAL A 524 -18.29 6.10 2.96
CA VAL A 524 -17.08 6.47 2.21
C VAL A 524 -16.57 5.31 1.37
N PHE A 525 -16.57 4.08 1.91
CA PHE A 525 -16.17 2.90 1.14
C PHE A 525 -17.14 2.59 0.01
N VAL A 526 -18.46 2.69 0.25
CA VAL A 526 -19.48 2.45 -0.77
C VAL A 526 -19.37 3.48 -1.90
N VAL A 527 -19.31 4.77 -1.57
CA VAL A 527 -19.16 5.83 -2.60
C VAL A 527 -17.82 5.67 -3.34
N GLY A 528 -16.75 5.37 -2.62
CA GLY A 528 -15.44 5.09 -3.23
C GLY A 528 -15.49 3.90 -4.21
N ALA A 529 -16.14 2.80 -3.83
CA ALA A 529 -16.31 1.62 -4.68
C ALA A 529 -17.16 1.93 -5.92
N MET A 530 -18.27 2.66 -5.77
CA MET A 530 -19.13 3.06 -6.89
C MET A 530 -18.40 3.97 -7.88
N VAL A 531 -17.67 4.97 -7.41
CA VAL A 531 -16.87 5.87 -8.28
C VAL A 531 -15.72 5.11 -8.94
N ALA A 532 -15.07 4.18 -8.25
CA ALA A 532 -14.04 3.33 -8.84
C ALA A 532 -14.63 2.43 -9.96
N ALA A 533 -15.81 1.85 -9.75
CA ALA A 533 -16.52 1.06 -10.76
C ALA A 533 -16.93 1.91 -11.98
N LEU A 534 -17.37 3.15 -11.77
CA LEU A 534 -17.60 4.09 -12.88
C LEU A 534 -16.31 4.32 -13.67
N GLY A 535 -15.18 4.57 -12.99
CA GLY A 535 -13.87 4.67 -13.64
C GLY A 535 -13.51 3.41 -14.40
N GLY A 536 -13.85 2.23 -13.87
CA GLY A 536 -13.64 0.93 -14.52
C GLY A 536 -14.46 0.74 -15.79
N SER A 537 -15.73 1.12 -15.77
CA SER A 537 -16.58 1.08 -16.97
C SER A 537 -16.04 1.98 -18.08
N LEU A 538 -15.53 3.17 -17.72
CA LEU A 538 -14.87 4.07 -18.69
C LEU A 538 -13.55 3.50 -19.20
N TYR A 539 -12.76 2.87 -18.32
CA TYR A 539 -11.51 2.19 -18.69
C TYR A 539 -11.78 1.07 -19.69
N GLY A 540 -12.78 0.23 -19.41
CA GLY A 540 -13.19 -0.84 -20.32
C GLY A 540 -13.62 -0.31 -21.69
N ALA A 541 -14.43 0.76 -21.72
CA ALA A 541 -14.87 1.37 -22.96
C ALA A 541 -13.74 2.05 -23.77
N TRP A 542 -12.71 2.57 -23.07
CA TRP A 542 -11.52 3.12 -23.70
C TRP A 542 -10.62 2.02 -24.25
N GLN A 543 -10.34 0.97 -23.47
CA GLN A 543 -9.47 -0.15 -23.83
C GLN A 543 -10.11 -1.08 -24.89
N GLN A 544 -11.44 -1.18 -24.90
CA GLN A 544 -12.29 -2.02 -25.77
C GLN A 544 -12.15 -3.52 -25.55
N ALA A 545 -11.00 -4.02 -25.09
CA ALA A 545 -10.79 -5.41 -24.72
C ALA A 545 -10.12 -5.44 -23.35
N ILE A 546 -10.77 -6.05 -22.37
CA ILE A 546 -10.30 -6.10 -20.97
C ILE A 546 -10.03 -7.54 -20.55
N THR A 547 -8.96 -7.72 -19.79
CA THR A 547 -8.51 -9.01 -19.27
C THR A 547 -8.36 -8.94 -17.75
N PRO A 548 -8.27 -10.07 -17.04
CA PRO A 548 -8.00 -10.08 -15.58
C PRO A 548 -6.73 -9.32 -15.19
N GLN A 549 -5.70 -9.36 -16.05
CA GLN A 549 -4.41 -8.72 -15.80
C GLN A 549 -4.50 -7.20 -15.65
N ASP A 550 -5.50 -6.56 -16.26
CA ASP A 550 -5.71 -5.11 -16.18
C ASP A 550 -6.12 -4.65 -14.77
N PHE A 551 -6.65 -5.56 -13.94
CA PHE A 551 -7.25 -5.25 -12.64
C PHE A 551 -6.55 -5.89 -11.46
N MET A 552 -5.31 -6.36 -11.64
CA MET A 552 -4.51 -6.98 -10.59
C MET A 552 -4.33 -6.06 -9.37
N TRP A 553 -4.15 -6.65 -8.20
CA TRP A 553 -3.87 -5.96 -6.94
C TRP A 553 -2.69 -4.98 -7.02
N SER A 554 -1.67 -5.29 -7.84
CA SER A 554 -0.48 -4.46 -8.06
C SER A 554 -0.82 -3.09 -8.65
N ALA A 555 -1.86 -3.01 -9.49
CA ALA A 555 -2.37 -1.74 -10.01
C ALA A 555 -2.97 -0.86 -8.91
N SER A 556 -3.65 -1.45 -7.89
CA SER A 556 -4.10 -0.71 -6.70
C SER A 556 -2.94 -0.14 -5.91
N LEU A 557 -1.85 -0.92 -5.77
CA LEU A 557 -0.62 -0.48 -5.11
C LEU A 557 0.02 0.69 -5.86
N ALA A 558 0.22 0.54 -7.17
CA ALA A 558 0.80 1.58 -8.01
C ALA A 558 -0.03 2.88 -7.95
N LEU A 559 -1.36 2.77 -8.02
CA LEU A 559 -2.25 3.93 -7.92
C LEU A 559 -2.11 4.64 -6.57
N LEU A 560 -2.07 3.89 -5.46
CA LEU A 560 -1.87 4.47 -4.13
C LEU A 560 -0.55 5.25 -4.05
N LEU A 561 0.54 4.68 -4.55
CA LEU A 561 1.86 5.32 -4.54
C LEU A 561 1.86 6.60 -5.36
N VAL A 562 1.29 6.58 -6.54
CA VAL A 562 1.24 7.77 -7.41
C VAL A 562 0.32 8.86 -6.83
N VAL A 563 -0.78 8.50 -6.16
CA VAL A 563 -1.64 9.45 -5.44
C VAL A 563 -0.90 10.10 -4.26
N VAL A 564 -0.10 9.33 -3.53
CA VAL A 564 0.72 9.89 -2.44
C VAL A 564 1.77 10.85 -2.99
N LEU A 565 2.41 10.50 -4.09
CA LEU A 565 3.36 11.38 -4.80
C LEU A 565 2.69 12.68 -5.26
N GLY A 566 1.49 12.60 -5.86
CA GLY A 566 0.73 13.76 -6.34
C GLY A 566 0.17 14.65 -5.23
N GLY A 567 -0.06 14.07 -4.04
CA GLY A 567 -0.66 14.74 -2.88
C GLY A 567 -2.02 14.15 -2.49
N ARG A 568 -1.99 13.26 -1.49
CA ARG A 568 -3.15 12.47 -1.03
C ARG A 568 -4.34 13.28 -0.49
N SER A 569 -4.15 14.55 -0.17
CA SER A 569 -5.21 15.40 0.39
C SER A 569 -5.86 16.35 -0.63
N LEU A 570 -5.32 16.43 -1.84
CA LEU A 570 -5.70 17.40 -2.86
C LEU A 570 -6.37 16.74 -4.07
N ILE A 571 -7.45 17.34 -4.58
CA ILE A 571 -8.09 16.91 -5.83
C ILE A 571 -7.10 17.03 -7.02
N SER A 572 -6.27 18.08 -7.04
CA SER A 572 -5.20 18.22 -8.02
C SER A 572 -4.17 17.08 -7.96
N GLY A 573 -4.00 16.44 -6.79
CA GLY A 573 -3.16 15.25 -6.64
C GLY A 573 -3.68 14.08 -7.47
N ALA A 574 -5.00 13.94 -7.63
CA ALA A 574 -5.57 12.90 -8.49
C ALA A 574 -5.25 13.14 -9.98
N VAL A 575 -5.23 14.39 -10.43
CA VAL A 575 -4.82 14.73 -11.82
C VAL A 575 -3.34 14.41 -12.04
N ILE A 576 -2.48 14.82 -11.09
CA ILE A 576 -1.05 14.50 -11.14
C ILE A 576 -0.85 12.98 -11.15
N ALA A 577 -1.62 12.25 -10.34
CA ALA A 577 -1.58 10.80 -10.32
C ALA A 577 -1.95 10.19 -11.68
N GLY A 578 -3.02 10.66 -12.31
CA GLY A 578 -3.42 10.22 -13.64
C GLY A 578 -2.33 10.48 -14.68
N VAL A 579 -1.71 11.66 -14.67
CA VAL A 579 -0.62 12.00 -15.58
C VAL A 579 0.61 11.11 -15.33
N VAL A 580 1.07 10.99 -14.08
CA VAL A 580 2.26 10.19 -13.73
C VAL A 580 2.06 8.71 -14.08
N TYR A 581 0.85 8.18 -13.92
CA TYR A 581 0.54 6.79 -14.24
C TYR A 581 0.66 6.50 -15.74
N VAL A 582 0.36 7.49 -16.58
CA VAL A 582 0.37 7.35 -18.06
C VAL A 582 1.75 7.62 -18.67
N ILE A 583 2.63 8.38 -17.99
CA ILE A 583 3.96 8.73 -18.52
C ILE A 583 4.73 7.50 -19.07
N PRO A 584 4.82 6.34 -18.36
CA PRO A 584 5.55 5.18 -18.86
C PRO A 584 4.98 4.60 -20.17
N LEU A 585 3.72 4.88 -20.48
CA LEU A 585 3.02 4.34 -21.63
C LEU A 585 3.26 5.17 -22.91
N LEU A 586 3.77 6.40 -22.78
CA LEU A 586 4.01 7.30 -23.90
C LEU A 586 5.06 6.71 -24.87
N PRO A 587 4.76 6.60 -26.20
CA PRO A 587 5.67 6.00 -27.16
C PRO A 587 6.96 6.81 -27.36
N GLN A 588 6.94 8.12 -27.11
CA GLN A 588 8.08 9.01 -27.26
C GLN A 588 9.16 8.80 -26.22
N ILE A 589 8.85 8.14 -25.10
CA ILE A 589 9.80 7.91 -24.02
C ILE A 589 10.64 6.67 -24.34
N PRO A 590 11.98 6.78 -24.30
CA PRO A 590 12.87 5.63 -24.52
C PRO A 590 12.57 4.50 -23.49
N THR A 591 12.68 3.24 -23.92
CA THR A 591 12.37 2.06 -23.08
C THR A 591 13.13 2.08 -21.74
N LYS A 592 14.41 2.41 -21.75
CA LYS A 592 15.21 2.53 -20.52
C LYS A 592 14.65 3.55 -19.51
N VAL A 593 14.07 4.65 -20.01
CA VAL A 593 13.45 5.67 -19.14
C VAL A 593 12.11 5.17 -18.62
N LYS A 594 11.31 4.46 -19.44
CA LYS A 594 10.05 3.85 -19.01
C LYS A 594 10.25 2.89 -17.84
N GLU A 595 11.26 2.05 -17.92
CA GLU A 595 11.63 1.09 -16.87
C GLU A 595 12.09 1.78 -15.58
N LEU A 596 12.71 2.97 -15.69
CA LEU A 596 13.18 3.76 -14.54
C LEU A 596 12.04 4.48 -13.79
N ILE A 597 10.94 4.82 -14.47
CA ILE A 597 9.84 5.61 -13.89
C ILE A 597 9.23 4.95 -12.64
N PRO A 598 8.91 3.65 -12.60
CA PRO A 598 8.40 3.01 -11.39
C PRO A 598 9.34 3.15 -10.19
N LEU A 599 10.65 3.03 -10.42
CA LEU A 599 11.67 3.22 -9.38
C LEU A 599 11.69 4.67 -8.88
N LEU A 600 11.65 5.65 -9.79
CA LEU A 600 11.61 7.07 -9.42
C LEU A 600 10.33 7.43 -8.65
N VAL A 601 9.18 6.89 -9.06
CA VAL A 601 7.91 7.05 -8.34
C VAL A 601 8.03 6.49 -6.93
N ALA A 602 8.54 5.28 -6.78
CA ALA A 602 8.69 4.62 -5.48
C ALA A 602 9.64 5.40 -4.56
N LEU A 603 10.79 5.84 -5.06
CA LEU A 603 11.73 6.69 -4.31
C LEU A 603 11.12 8.06 -3.96
N GLY A 604 10.39 8.66 -4.89
CA GLY A 604 9.66 9.92 -4.66
C GLY A 604 8.62 9.78 -3.56
N VAL A 605 7.88 8.67 -3.54
CA VAL A 605 6.89 8.35 -2.48
C VAL A 605 7.58 8.21 -1.12
N ILE A 606 8.71 7.51 -1.05
CA ILE A 606 9.47 7.36 0.19
C ILE A 606 9.90 8.74 0.72
N GLY A 607 10.41 9.62 -0.15
CA GLY A 607 10.85 10.96 0.23
C GLY A 607 9.70 11.90 0.64
N LEU A 608 8.51 11.74 0.05
CA LEU A 608 7.36 12.62 0.26
C LEU A 608 6.28 12.06 1.18
N ALA A 609 6.47 10.85 1.72
CA ALA A 609 5.44 10.18 2.51
C ALA A 609 4.95 10.98 3.73
N GLN A 610 5.79 11.81 4.30
CA GLN A 610 5.45 12.68 5.44
C GLN A 610 4.66 13.93 5.03
N GLU A 611 4.71 14.33 3.75
CA GLU A 611 4.04 15.53 3.26
C GLU A 611 2.64 15.20 2.70
N PRO A 612 1.55 15.62 3.34
CA PRO A 612 0.19 15.26 2.92
C PRO A 612 -0.21 15.88 1.56
N GLU A 613 0.44 16.97 1.16
CA GLU A 613 0.24 17.64 -0.13
C GLU A 613 1.21 17.15 -1.21
N GLY A 614 2.14 16.22 -0.90
CA GLY A 614 3.07 15.61 -1.84
C GLY A 614 3.87 16.64 -2.66
N THR A 615 4.04 16.39 -3.96
CA THR A 615 4.78 17.28 -4.88
C THR A 615 4.17 18.68 -4.99
N VAL A 616 2.87 18.85 -4.74
CA VAL A 616 2.22 20.17 -4.76
C VAL A 616 2.74 21.07 -3.63
N ALA A 617 3.08 20.51 -2.47
CA ALA A 617 3.69 21.26 -1.38
C ALA A 617 5.08 21.81 -1.78
N LEU A 618 5.89 20.97 -2.44
CA LEU A 618 7.20 21.38 -2.93
C LEU A 618 7.08 22.49 -3.98
N ALA A 619 6.20 22.33 -4.96
CA ALA A 619 5.96 23.33 -5.98
C ALA A 619 5.50 24.67 -5.37
N ARG A 620 4.60 24.66 -4.40
CA ARG A 620 4.16 25.87 -3.68
C ARG A 620 5.29 26.53 -2.88
N ARG A 621 6.14 25.74 -2.21
CA ARG A 621 7.31 26.26 -1.49
C ARG A 621 8.29 26.94 -2.45
N GLN A 622 8.62 26.28 -3.57
CA GLN A 622 9.49 26.83 -4.60
C GLN A 622 8.92 28.11 -5.23
N THR A 623 7.64 28.09 -5.61
CA THR A 623 6.97 29.28 -6.17
C THR A 623 6.98 30.45 -5.19
N ARG A 624 6.71 30.20 -3.90
CA ARG A 624 6.77 31.26 -2.87
C ARG A 624 8.19 31.78 -2.68
N TYR A 625 9.19 30.91 -2.74
CA TYR A 625 10.59 31.31 -2.66
C TYR A 625 10.97 32.21 -3.85
N VAL A 626 10.67 31.78 -5.06
CA VAL A 626 10.93 32.57 -6.29
C VAL A 626 10.18 33.89 -6.27
N LEU A 627 8.90 33.90 -5.92
CA LEU A 627 8.11 35.14 -5.79
C LEU A 627 8.58 36.02 -4.64
N GLY A 628 9.10 35.44 -3.56
CA GLY A 628 9.70 36.16 -2.44
C GLY A 628 11.03 36.86 -2.85
N VAL A 629 11.83 36.19 -3.68
CA VAL A 629 13.06 36.74 -4.24
C VAL A 629 12.77 37.86 -5.26
N LEU A 630 11.65 37.70 -6.01
CA LEU A 630 11.23 38.70 -7.03
C LEU A 630 10.46 39.91 -6.44
N ARG A 631 9.99 39.83 -5.18
CA ARG A 631 9.42 41.00 -4.52
C ARG A 631 10.52 41.97 -4.13
N PRO A 632 10.52 43.20 -4.66
CA PRO A 632 11.47 44.22 -4.21
C PRO A 632 11.25 44.45 -2.71
N LEU A 633 12.34 44.46 -1.95
CA LEU A 633 12.33 44.78 -0.53
C LEU A 633 11.52 46.05 -0.34
N PRO A 634 10.55 46.11 0.58
CA PRO A 634 9.85 47.34 0.86
C PRO A 634 10.90 48.38 1.25
N ARG A 635 10.97 49.48 0.49
CA ARG A 635 11.79 50.62 0.86
C ARG A 635 11.40 50.98 2.29
N ARG A 636 12.35 50.82 3.21
CA ARG A 636 12.24 51.36 4.58
C ARG A 636 12.13 52.88 4.40
N THR A 637 10.92 53.40 4.49
CA THR A 637 10.70 54.82 4.73
C THR A 637 11.22 55.06 6.15
N HIS A 638 12.35 55.76 6.26
CA HIS A 638 12.78 56.38 7.48
C HIS A 638 11.66 57.33 7.93
N ARG A 639 10.81 56.89 8.86
CA ARG A 639 10.06 57.78 9.72
C ARG A 639 10.96 58.10 10.89
N GLU A 640 11.54 59.28 10.85
CA GLU A 640 12.14 59.94 11.99
C GLU A 640 11.10 59.96 13.12
N HIS A 641 11.37 59.29 14.21
CA HIS A 641 10.69 59.52 15.47
C HIS A 641 11.40 60.68 16.16
N ILE A 642 10.89 61.87 15.92
CA ILE A 642 11.08 63.03 16.80
C ILE A 642 10.10 62.86 17.96
N GLY A 643 10.63 62.88 19.19
CA GLY A 643 9.87 63.14 20.41
C GLY A 643 9.49 61.87 21.23
N ALA A 644 10.40 61.44 22.08
CA ALA A 644 10.06 60.67 23.25
C ALA A 644 10.57 61.44 24.50
N ASP A 645 9.61 61.92 25.26
CA ASP A 645 9.74 62.65 26.51
C ASP A 645 10.49 61.79 27.56
N PRO A 646 11.54 62.33 28.24
CA PRO A 646 12.34 61.62 29.25
C PRO A 646 11.67 61.46 30.63
N ALA A 647 10.44 61.96 30.83
CA ALA A 647 9.85 62.04 32.16
C ALA A 647 9.16 60.76 32.70
N ALA A 648 9.06 59.68 31.91
CA ALA A 648 8.31 58.49 32.36
C ALA A 648 9.15 57.34 32.96
N ARG A 649 10.43 57.59 33.30
CA ARG A 649 11.33 56.55 33.89
C ARG A 649 11.67 56.71 35.36
N ALA A 650 10.83 57.37 36.17
CA ALA A 650 11.04 57.49 37.61
C ALA A 650 9.81 57.01 38.35
N GLY A 651 9.67 55.74 38.62
CA GLY A 651 8.60 55.31 39.53
C GLY A 651 8.26 53.83 39.52
N VAL A 652 9.22 52.93 39.61
CA VAL A 652 8.99 51.63 40.26
C VAL A 652 10.35 51.13 40.82
N ARG A 653 10.62 51.51 42.06
CA ARG A 653 11.60 50.82 42.91
C ARG A 653 10.94 50.42 44.21
N ALA A 654 11.25 49.18 44.62
CA ALA A 654 11.12 48.62 45.95
C ALA A 654 9.73 48.20 46.47
N GLY A 655 9.50 46.91 46.47
CA GLY A 655 8.56 46.19 47.30
C GLY A 655 9.19 44.88 47.76
N LYS A 656 9.60 44.89 49.05
CA LYS A 656 10.36 43.86 49.77
C LYS A 656 9.74 42.47 49.74
N VAL A 657 10.62 41.50 49.63
CA VAL A 657 10.44 40.09 50.04
C VAL A 657 10.26 40.02 51.57
N VAL A 658 9.25 39.27 52.03
CA VAL A 658 9.15 38.76 53.40
C VAL A 658 8.83 37.26 53.30
N PRO A 659 9.61 36.38 53.96
CA PRO A 659 9.32 34.97 54.03
C PRO A 659 8.45 34.67 55.24
N GLY A 660 7.40 33.87 55.10
CA GLY A 660 6.49 33.45 56.15
C GLY A 660 6.32 31.94 56.22
N HIS A 661 6.73 31.40 57.29
CA HIS A 661 6.71 30.01 57.77
C HIS A 661 5.36 29.29 57.78
N VAL A 662 5.40 27.98 57.47
CA VAL A 662 4.95 26.80 58.26
C VAL A 662 3.48 26.77 58.76
N ARG A 663 2.66 25.86 58.17
CA ARG A 663 2.18 24.63 58.87
C ARG A 663 1.55 23.69 57.84
#